data_b4daa9ef824708848e17fb8c22ef3cbd
#
_entry.id   b4daa9ef824708848e17fb8c22ef3cbd
#
_cell.length_a   1.000
_cell.length_b   1.000
_cell.length_c   1.000
_cell.angle_alpha   90.00
_cell.angle_beta   90.00
_cell.angle_gamma   90.00
#
_symmetry.space_group_name_H-M   'P 1'
#
loop_
_entity.id
_entity.type
_entity.pdbx_description
1 polymer ?
#
loop_
_entity_poly.entity_id
_entity_poly.type
_entity_poly.pdbx_seq_one_letter_code
_entity_poly.pdbx_strand_id
1 'polypeptide(L)'
;MIAAATLDPLREAVAADSWSTRLVDRTAAAHDASHYLLTPAAVVTPRDLRELTGALVAAHRARVPVTFRSGGTSLSGQAGTDGVLVDTRHAFTGVEVLDGGARVRCEPGAVLRRVNALLARYGRRLGPDPASEIACTIGGVVANNSSGMTSSFTATAYRTLRSMRFVLPSGTTVDTAEPDATARLAAAEPDLVAGLVAIRDRLRGDARLRRIVEHQFSMKNTMGYGLNAFLDHDDPAEILAHLMVGSEGTLGYVASVVLDTVPALPHVATALAVFDGIDEAAAAVPGLLEAGAVAVELMDPPALRVAQGLAAAPEAMRAIAVERHTALLVEAQAATEAELLEASARLSTTIGALPLSMPTALATDAAARAAMWAVRKGLYAAVAAARPAGTTNLLEDIAFPADRLRAGVAGLGALLERYGYDEAVTFGHARDANLHFMITPRLDDRRELATYEAFTEDLVELVLGEGGTLKAEHGTGRMMSPYVRRQYGDELYEVMREVKRLCDPHGILAPGVVIDDDPHAHVAHLKTFPTVDAAVDTCVECGYCEPACPSRRTTTTPRQRIVLMREIGRARAEGRADDAAQLERDFGYEAVQTCAADSLCVRSCPVSIDTGAVMKRQRAAGHGRLAQRGGVVAAERWQQVEGLARLGLGVADALPDAVPAVASRLARRVLPTEVVPEVGPDLPAPGRPRSQLTGVVGPDTADVVLLPSCTGALFGGPASSLLALARAAGLAVALPEQVDALCCGTPWSSKGFTDGHRAMGARVADALWRASRGGELPVVMDAASCTHGLEGLGAVLDGETAQRFAQVPVLDAVTWVRRHVLHRLEVPAERLLGRVVVHPTCGTEHLGATADLVAVAQAAAREVVVPTAWGCCGFAGDRGMLHPELTAGATRDEAREVAAIAAAGPVDAYVSANRTCEMGMSRATEHDYRHVLDVLAEVVG
;
A
#
# COMPACT_ATOMS: atom_id res chain seq x y z
N MET A 1 1.17 23.85 -22.63
CA MET A 1 0.76 22.50 -23.09
C MET A 1 1.61 22.10 -24.31
N ILE A 2 2.12 20.87 -24.31
CA ILE A 2 2.89 20.32 -25.44
C ILE A 2 1.91 20.09 -26.60
N ALA A 3 2.30 20.50 -27.82
CA ALA A 3 1.46 20.33 -29.02
C ALA A 3 1.29 18.81 -29.33
N ALA A 4 0.11 18.41 -29.76
CA ALA A 4 -0.19 17.00 -30.04
C ALA A 4 0.78 16.38 -31.04
N ALA A 5 1.14 17.11 -32.12
CA ALA A 5 2.11 16.64 -33.10
C ALA A 5 3.52 16.37 -32.55
N THR A 6 3.89 17.01 -31.45
CA THR A 6 5.17 16.75 -30.75
C THR A 6 5.14 15.42 -29.97
N LEU A 7 3.95 14.95 -29.59
CA LEU A 7 3.73 13.70 -28.87
C LEU A 7 3.58 12.48 -29.81
N ASP A 8 3.29 12.67 -31.10
CA ASP A 8 3.05 11.58 -32.06
C ASP A 8 4.20 10.55 -32.11
N PRO A 9 5.49 10.94 -32.12
CA PRO A 9 6.59 9.98 -32.16
C PRO A 9 6.62 9.04 -30.93
N LEU A 10 6.23 9.55 -29.75
CA LEU A 10 6.15 8.76 -28.51
C LEU A 10 4.95 7.81 -28.57
N ARG A 11 3.81 8.30 -29.05
CA ARG A 11 2.60 7.50 -29.23
C ARG A 11 2.81 6.34 -30.20
N GLU A 12 3.57 6.54 -31.29
CA GLU A 12 3.90 5.49 -32.25
C GLU A 12 4.90 4.46 -31.73
N ALA A 13 5.70 4.84 -30.72
CA ALA A 13 6.70 3.96 -30.10
C ALA A 13 6.11 2.97 -29.09
N VAL A 14 4.84 3.14 -28.70
CA VAL A 14 4.16 2.31 -27.68
C VAL A 14 2.86 1.74 -28.24
N ALA A 15 2.35 0.67 -27.65
CA ALA A 15 1.06 0.12 -28.03
C ALA A 15 -0.08 1.09 -27.70
N ALA A 16 -1.20 0.99 -28.43
CA ALA A 16 -2.31 1.91 -28.27
C ALA A 16 -2.92 1.91 -26.87
N ASP A 17 -2.92 0.76 -26.20
CA ASP A 17 -3.39 0.57 -24.82
C ASP A 17 -2.35 0.99 -23.75
N SER A 18 -1.11 1.23 -24.15
CA SER A 18 -0.05 1.76 -23.29
C SER A 18 -0.02 3.30 -23.25
N TRP A 19 -0.83 3.97 -24.06
CA TRP A 19 -0.87 5.42 -24.22
C TRP A 19 -2.21 6.02 -23.86
N SER A 20 -2.24 7.02 -23.01
CA SER A 20 -3.46 7.77 -22.71
C SER A 20 -3.25 9.27 -22.68
N THR A 21 -4.18 9.99 -23.33
CA THR A 21 -4.38 11.45 -23.22
C THR A 21 -5.77 11.77 -22.66
N ARG A 22 -6.50 10.77 -22.17
CA ARG A 22 -7.82 10.97 -21.56
C ARG A 22 -7.70 11.89 -20.36
N LEU A 23 -8.66 12.80 -20.20
CA LEU A 23 -8.64 13.76 -19.10
C LEU A 23 -8.61 13.04 -17.74
N VAL A 24 -9.40 11.99 -17.55
CA VAL A 24 -9.47 11.21 -16.31
C VAL A 24 -8.13 10.58 -15.94
N ASP A 25 -7.39 10.01 -16.90
CA ASP A 25 -6.11 9.36 -16.66
C ASP A 25 -5.02 10.37 -16.32
N ARG A 26 -4.97 11.47 -17.06
CA ARG A 26 -4.05 12.57 -16.82
C ARG A 26 -4.27 13.23 -15.46
N THR A 27 -5.53 13.45 -15.11
CA THR A 27 -5.94 14.01 -13.82
C THR A 27 -5.59 13.07 -12.67
N ALA A 28 -5.91 11.78 -12.79
CA ALA A 28 -5.56 10.78 -11.80
C ALA A 28 -4.03 10.64 -11.59
N ALA A 29 -3.25 10.81 -12.68
CA ALA A 29 -1.80 10.75 -12.67
C ALA A 29 -1.12 12.06 -12.23
N ALA A 30 -1.84 13.19 -12.21
CA ALA A 30 -1.29 14.49 -11.79
C ALA A 30 -0.91 14.55 -10.31
N HIS A 31 -1.52 13.67 -9.50
CA HIS A 31 -1.39 13.69 -8.05
C HIS A 31 -0.47 12.57 -7.52
N ASP A 32 0.30 12.91 -6.51
CA ASP A 32 1.12 12.00 -5.69
C ASP A 32 1.07 12.45 -4.21
N ALA A 33 1.96 11.93 -3.38
CA ALA A 33 1.99 12.30 -1.95
C ALA A 33 2.56 13.70 -1.68
N SER A 34 3.18 14.33 -2.68
CA SER A 34 3.74 15.68 -2.52
C SER A 34 2.67 16.78 -2.52
N HIS A 35 3.06 17.97 -2.16
CA HIS A 35 2.21 19.17 -2.23
C HIS A 35 2.28 19.90 -3.59
N TYR A 36 2.78 19.23 -4.62
CA TYR A 36 2.84 19.76 -5.99
C TYR A 36 1.74 19.20 -6.88
N LEU A 37 1.28 19.99 -7.84
CA LEU A 37 0.28 19.58 -8.83
C LEU A 37 0.76 19.95 -10.24
N LEU A 38 1.10 18.93 -11.01
CA LEU A 38 1.50 19.03 -12.40
C LEU A 38 0.71 18.01 -13.21
N THR A 39 -0.13 18.49 -14.16
CA THR A 39 -0.97 17.61 -14.99
C THR A 39 -0.19 17.16 -16.22
N PRO A 40 0.11 15.87 -16.39
CA PRO A 40 0.86 15.38 -17.52
C PRO A 40 0.14 15.61 -18.85
N ALA A 41 0.90 15.86 -19.93
CA ALA A 41 0.36 15.95 -21.28
C ALA A 41 -0.16 14.60 -21.78
N ALA A 42 0.51 13.50 -21.38
CA ALA A 42 0.11 12.13 -21.64
C ALA A 42 0.63 11.20 -20.52
N VAL A 43 -0.02 10.04 -20.38
CA VAL A 43 0.41 8.95 -19.50
C VAL A 43 0.78 7.75 -20.35
N VAL A 44 1.96 7.18 -20.10
CA VAL A 44 2.46 5.95 -20.74
C VAL A 44 2.58 4.86 -19.68
N THR A 45 1.99 3.70 -19.97
CA THR A 45 2.08 2.50 -19.14
C THR A 45 2.74 1.38 -19.93
N PRO A 46 4.07 1.36 -20.04
CA PRO A 46 4.77 0.43 -20.91
C PRO A 46 4.63 -1.01 -20.43
N ARG A 47 4.50 -1.95 -21.36
CA ARG A 47 4.30 -3.39 -21.08
C ARG A 47 5.60 -4.14 -20.85
N ASP A 48 6.68 -3.64 -21.42
CA ASP A 48 8.02 -4.23 -21.32
C ASP A 48 9.13 -3.16 -21.50
N LEU A 49 10.38 -3.57 -21.30
CA LEU A 49 11.55 -2.69 -21.42
C LEU A 49 11.77 -2.19 -22.84
N ARG A 50 11.39 -2.97 -23.86
CA ARG A 50 11.52 -2.55 -25.27
C ARG A 50 10.59 -1.37 -25.58
N GLU A 51 9.33 -1.46 -25.13
CA GLU A 51 8.35 -0.39 -25.30
C GLU A 51 8.77 0.87 -24.54
N LEU A 52 9.24 0.71 -23.30
CA LEU A 52 9.77 1.83 -22.51
C LEU A 52 10.98 2.49 -23.19
N THR A 53 11.94 1.69 -23.64
CA THR A 53 13.13 2.21 -24.33
C THR A 53 12.75 2.94 -25.61
N GLY A 54 11.80 2.40 -26.38
CA GLY A 54 11.27 3.03 -27.59
C GLY A 54 10.66 4.41 -27.30
N ALA A 55 9.82 4.51 -26.27
CA ALA A 55 9.23 5.76 -25.82
C ALA A 55 10.29 6.77 -25.37
N LEU A 56 11.30 6.31 -24.61
CA LEU A 56 12.39 7.17 -24.12
C LEU A 56 13.24 7.73 -25.27
N VAL A 57 13.61 6.90 -26.25
CA VAL A 57 14.34 7.32 -27.47
C VAL A 57 13.52 8.31 -28.29
N ALA A 58 12.23 8.07 -28.45
CA ALA A 58 11.32 9.00 -29.15
C ALA A 58 11.24 10.34 -28.42
N ALA A 59 11.13 10.33 -27.08
CA ALA A 59 11.13 11.53 -26.26
C ALA A 59 12.44 12.31 -26.40
N HIS A 60 13.58 11.60 -26.34
CA HIS A 60 14.90 12.21 -26.51
C HIS A 60 15.04 12.92 -27.85
N ARG A 61 14.64 12.27 -28.95
CA ARG A 61 14.68 12.86 -30.31
C ARG A 61 13.73 14.04 -30.45
N ALA A 62 12.53 13.94 -29.90
CA ALA A 62 11.51 14.97 -29.96
C ALA A 62 11.70 16.08 -28.91
N ARG A 63 12.64 15.93 -27.97
CA ARG A 63 12.90 16.81 -26.83
C ARG A 63 11.66 17.00 -25.95
N VAL A 64 10.91 15.92 -25.72
CA VAL A 64 9.72 15.92 -24.89
C VAL A 64 10.11 15.56 -23.46
N PRO A 65 9.74 16.38 -22.46
CA PRO A 65 9.96 16.04 -21.04
C PRO A 65 9.29 14.74 -20.64
N VAL A 66 10.02 13.90 -19.89
CA VAL A 66 9.55 12.60 -19.38
C VAL A 66 9.87 12.51 -17.90
N THR A 67 8.91 12.01 -17.12
CA THR A 67 9.11 11.69 -15.70
C THR A 67 8.60 10.28 -15.42
N PHE A 68 9.41 9.50 -14.72
CA PHE A 68 9.03 8.14 -14.31
C PHE A 68 8.22 8.17 -13.01
N ARG A 69 7.10 7.43 -12.98
CA ARG A 69 6.27 7.25 -11.79
C ARG A 69 6.47 5.84 -11.24
N SER A 70 6.93 5.77 -10.00
CA SER A 70 7.00 4.58 -9.16
C SER A 70 5.79 4.54 -8.22
N GLY A 71 5.92 4.25 -6.92
CA GLY A 71 4.80 4.22 -5.97
C GLY A 71 4.01 5.52 -5.80
N GLY A 72 4.59 6.67 -6.20
CA GLY A 72 3.99 7.98 -5.98
C GLY A 72 3.81 8.32 -4.50
N THR A 73 4.70 7.81 -3.67
CA THR A 73 4.75 8.01 -2.21
C THR A 73 5.71 9.12 -1.79
N SER A 74 6.41 9.72 -2.75
CA SER A 74 7.38 10.77 -2.50
C SER A 74 6.73 12.09 -2.12
N LEU A 75 7.37 12.81 -1.20
CA LEU A 75 6.86 14.07 -0.61
C LEU A 75 7.47 15.31 -1.25
N SER A 76 8.61 15.17 -1.96
CA SER A 76 9.39 16.31 -2.47
C SER A 76 9.09 16.70 -3.93
N GLY A 77 8.06 16.09 -4.57
CA GLY A 77 7.57 16.49 -5.89
C GLY A 77 8.35 15.95 -7.09
N GLN A 78 9.21 14.94 -6.91
CA GLN A 78 10.00 14.36 -8.00
C GLN A 78 9.19 13.52 -8.97
N ALA A 79 7.99 13.06 -8.62
CA ALA A 79 7.17 12.18 -9.44
C ALA A 79 6.11 12.91 -10.29
N GLY A 80 6.02 14.25 -10.20
CA GLY A 80 5.09 15.08 -10.95
C GLY A 80 5.68 15.67 -12.24
N THR A 81 4.87 15.86 -13.29
CA THR A 81 5.29 16.45 -14.57
C THR A 81 4.11 17.04 -15.31
N ASP A 82 4.38 18.06 -16.13
CA ASP A 82 3.50 18.56 -17.19
C ASP A 82 3.89 18.01 -18.58
N GLY A 83 4.98 17.22 -18.63
CA GLY A 83 5.42 16.45 -19.79
C GLY A 83 4.70 15.11 -19.93
N VAL A 84 5.42 14.06 -20.31
CA VAL A 84 4.91 12.69 -20.38
C VAL A 84 5.26 11.94 -19.09
N LEU A 85 4.25 11.40 -18.43
CA LEU A 85 4.43 10.57 -17.25
C LEU A 85 4.50 9.10 -17.66
N VAL A 86 5.57 8.41 -17.28
CA VAL A 86 5.76 6.97 -17.53
C VAL A 86 5.52 6.19 -16.23
N ASP A 87 4.39 5.47 -16.17
CA ASP A 87 4.01 4.66 -15.01
C ASP A 87 4.60 3.25 -15.12
N THR A 88 5.50 2.90 -14.22
CA THR A 88 6.25 1.63 -14.25
C THR A 88 5.69 0.56 -13.31
N ARG A 89 4.58 0.81 -12.61
CA ARG A 89 4.03 -0.06 -11.57
C ARG A 89 3.33 -1.32 -12.10
N HIS A 90 2.96 -1.33 -13.38
CA HIS A 90 2.05 -2.35 -13.92
C HIS A 90 2.77 -3.57 -14.51
N ALA A 91 3.94 -3.40 -15.13
CA ALA A 91 4.64 -4.45 -15.86
C ALA A 91 5.92 -4.95 -15.14
N PHE A 92 6.67 -4.05 -14.53
CA PHE A 92 8.01 -4.32 -13.99
C PHE A 92 7.96 -4.75 -12.52
N THR A 93 7.35 -5.92 -12.24
CA THR A 93 7.10 -6.38 -10.86
C THR A 93 7.85 -7.67 -10.49
N GLY A 94 8.81 -8.07 -11.32
CA GLY A 94 9.63 -9.27 -11.10
C GLY A 94 10.50 -9.16 -9.84
N VAL A 95 10.59 -10.29 -9.11
CA VAL A 95 11.46 -10.46 -7.94
C VAL A 95 12.05 -11.85 -8.01
N GLU A 96 13.38 -11.95 -7.93
CA GLU A 96 14.13 -13.19 -7.93
C GLU A 96 15.07 -13.24 -6.74
N VAL A 97 14.87 -14.18 -5.83
CA VAL A 97 15.73 -14.38 -4.66
C VAL A 97 16.96 -15.18 -5.08
N LEU A 98 18.14 -14.67 -4.79
CA LEU A 98 19.43 -15.23 -5.18
C LEU A 98 20.22 -15.69 -3.95
N ASP A 99 21.13 -16.66 -4.16
CA ASP A 99 22.12 -17.12 -3.17
C ASP A 99 21.50 -17.43 -1.79
N GLY A 100 20.40 -18.18 -1.79
CA GLY A 100 19.73 -18.55 -0.54
C GLY A 100 19.22 -17.36 0.27
N GLY A 101 18.86 -16.26 -0.39
CA GLY A 101 18.34 -15.04 0.24
C GLY A 101 19.41 -13.98 0.50
N ALA A 102 20.70 -14.26 0.30
CA ALA A 102 21.75 -13.25 0.53
C ALA A 102 21.66 -12.06 -0.42
N ARG A 103 21.09 -12.27 -1.60
CA ARG A 103 20.83 -11.24 -2.61
C ARG A 103 19.44 -11.39 -3.20
N VAL A 104 18.93 -10.30 -3.77
CA VAL A 104 17.65 -10.31 -4.50
C VAL A 104 17.75 -9.43 -5.73
N ARG A 105 17.29 -9.96 -6.87
CA ARG A 105 17.05 -9.15 -8.08
C ARG A 105 15.62 -8.65 -8.09
N CYS A 106 15.46 -7.35 -8.29
CA CYS A 106 14.15 -6.70 -8.33
C CYS A 106 13.99 -5.83 -9.57
N GLU A 107 12.79 -5.85 -10.14
CA GLU A 107 12.34 -4.85 -11.10
C GLU A 107 11.72 -3.64 -10.38
N PRO A 108 11.71 -2.45 -11.01
CA PRO A 108 11.39 -1.18 -10.35
C PRO A 108 9.95 -1.05 -9.85
N GLY A 109 8.98 -1.76 -10.42
CA GLY A 109 7.58 -1.77 -9.98
C GLY A 109 7.27 -2.73 -8.83
N ALA A 110 8.24 -3.55 -8.38
CA ALA A 110 8.05 -4.45 -7.25
C ALA A 110 7.86 -3.66 -5.94
N VAL A 111 6.80 -3.94 -5.20
CA VAL A 111 6.52 -3.29 -3.91
C VAL A 111 7.47 -3.83 -2.83
N LEU A 112 8.09 -2.94 -2.06
CA LEU A 112 9.10 -3.29 -1.06
C LEU A 112 8.60 -4.33 -0.05
N ARG A 113 7.38 -4.15 0.49
CA ARG A 113 6.77 -5.11 1.43
C ARG A 113 6.67 -6.53 0.86
N ARG A 114 6.35 -6.65 -0.44
CA ARG A 114 6.29 -7.97 -1.11
C ARG A 114 7.67 -8.59 -1.22
N VAL A 115 8.69 -7.81 -1.54
CA VAL A 115 10.09 -8.28 -1.58
C VAL A 115 10.50 -8.79 -0.21
N ASN A 116 10.22 -8.05 0.86
CA ASN A 116 10.51 -8.46 2.23
C ASN A 116 9.73 -9.72 2.66
N ALA A 117 8.47 -9.87 2.23
CA ALA A 117 7.70 -11.10 2.49
C ALA A 117 8.31 -12.35 1.82
N LEU A 118 8.87 -12.21 0.62
CA LEU A 118 9.61 -13.28 -0.05
C LEU A 118 10.92 -13.62 0.67
N LEU A 119 11.66 -12.60 1.11
CA LEU A 119 12.94 -12.75 1.82
C LEU A 119 12.78 -13.30 3.24
N ALA A 120 11.63 -13.08 3.88
CA ALA A 120 11.35 -13.57 5.24
C ALA A 120 11.49 -15.10 5.37
N ARG A 121 11.21 -15.85 4.30
CA ARG A 121 11.39 -17.32 4.24
C ARG A 121 12.87 -17.74 4.42
N TYR A 122 13.79 -16.81 4.17
CA TYR A 122 15.25 -17.00 4.30
C TYR A 122 15.80 -16.32 5.57
N GLY A 123 14.91 -15.80 6.45
CA GLY A 123 15.33 -15.03 7.62
C GLY A 123 16.01 -13.70 7.25
N ARG A 124 15.66 -13.11 6.11
CA ARG A 124 16.31 -11.91 5.57
C ARG A 124 15.29 -10.85 5.16
N ARG A 125 15.76 -9.60 4.98
CA ARG A 125 15.02 -8.46 4.46
C ARG A 125 15.93 -7.55 3.65
N LEU A 126 15.36 -6.60 2.93
CA LEU A 126 16.13 -5.50 2.34
C LEU A 126 16.66 -4.54 3.43
N GLY A 127 17.77 -3.90 3.13
CA GLY A 127 18.35 -2.88 4.01
C GLY A 127 17.40 -1.68 4.20
N PRO A 128 16.98 -0.98 3.13
CA PRO A 128 16.05 0.14 3.24
C PRO A 128 14.72 -0.26 3.86
N ASP A 129 14.26 0.49 4.87
CA ASP A 129 13.00 0.24 5.61
C ASP A 129 12.17 1.53 5.80
N PRO A 130 11.84 2.26 4.69
CA PRO A 130 11.06 3.48 4.77
C PRO A 130 9.65 3.20 5.30
N ALA A 131 9.05 4.17 5.98
CA ALA A 131 7.68 4.07 6.51
C ALA A 131 6.63 3.77 5.43
N SER A 132 6.93 4.07 4.17
CA SER A 132 6.09 3.80 3.00
C SER A 132 6.23 2.38 2.42
N GLU A 133 6.88 1.42 3.09
CA GLU A 133 7.17 0.08 2.57
C GLU A 133 5.95 -0.66 1.97
N ILE A 134 4.76 -0.34 2.49
CA ILE A 134 3.50 -0.93 2.02
C ILE A 134 3.16 -0.53 0.57
N ALA A 135 3.67 0.60 0.08
CA ALA A 135 3.28 1.18 -1.20
C ALA A 135 4.46 1.65 -2.07
N CYS A 136 5.62 1.95 -1.49
CA CYS A 136 6.79 2.30 -2.29
C CYS A 136 7.26 1.09 -3.10
N THR A 137 7.81 1.36 -4.28
CA THR A 137 8.36 0.30 -5.14
C THR A 137 9.87 0.44 -5.26
N ILE A 138 10.54 -0.64 -5.63
CA ILE A 138 12.02 -0.72 -5.66
C ILE A 138 12.63 0.39 -6.53
N GLY A 139 12.00 0.74 -7.67
CA GLY A 139 12.49 1.84 -8.50
C GLY A 139 12.52 3.19 -7.75
N GLY A 140 11.48 3.47 -6.94
CA GLY A 140 11.45 4.66 -6.07
C GLY A 140 12.44 4.57 -4.92
N VAL A 141 12.58 3.40 -4.29
CA VAL A 141 13.56 3.15 -3.22
C VAL A 141 14.98 3.42 -3.70
N VAL A 142 15.33 2.95 -4.88
CA VAL A 142 16.65 3.16 -5.51
C VAL A 142 16.82 4.61 -5.96
N ALA A 143 15.85 5.14 -6.73
CA ALA A 143 15.93 6.51 -7.26
C ALA A 143 16.00 7.58 -6.15
N ASN A 144 15.48 7.28 -4.96
CA ASN A 144 15.50 8.16 -3.79
C ASN A 144 16.66 7.86 -2.82
N ASN A 145 17.44 6.81 -3.04
CA ASN A 145 18.43 6.29 -2.08
C ASN A 145 17.81 6.11 -0.68
N SER A 146 16.64 5.47 -0.62
CA SER A 146 15.88 5.37 0.63
C SER A 146 16.66 4.66 1.72
N SER A 147 16.44 5.12 2.94
CA SER A 147 16.89 4.51 4.19
C SER A 147 15.69 4.13 5.07
N GLY A 148 15.66 4.55 6.31
CA GLY A 148 14.55 4.32 7.24
C GLY A 148 14.99 4.25 8.70
N MET A 149 14.19 3.59 9.54
CA MET A 149 14.33 3.60 10.99
C MET A 149 15.49 2.75 11.52
N THR A 150 15.75 1.60 10.88
CA THR A 150 16.78 0.65 11.34
C THR A 150 17.94 0.50 10.37
N SER A 151 17.76 0.86 9.10
CA SER A 151 18.81 0.76 8.07
C SER A 151 19.95 1.76 8.28
N SER A 152 19.69 2.91 8.91
CA SER A 152 20.64 4.01 9.00
C SER A 152 21.20 4.40 7.62
N PHE A 153 22.35 5.04 7.54
CA PHE A 153 23.10 5.29 6.30
C PHE A 153 24.01 4.13 5.90
N THR A 154 24.04 3.03 6.67
CA THR A 154 24.89 1.86 6.44
C THR A 154 24.27 0.78 5.56
N ALA A 155 22.94 0.76 5.44
CA ALA A 155 22.20 -0.23 4.67
C ALA A 155 21.18 0.41 3.71
N THR A 156 21.51 1.58 3.15
CA THR A 156 20.69 2.27 2.13
C THR A 156 20.72 1.53 0.80
N ALA A 157 19.91 1.95 -0.15
CA ALA A 157 19.93 1.41 -1.51
C ALA A 157 21.33 1.52 -2.15
N TYR A 158 22.05 2.63 -1.91
CA TYR A 158 23.43 2.84 -2.37
C TYR A 158 24.41 1.79 -1.80
N ARG A 159 24.35 1.55 -0.50
CA ARG A 159 25.29 0.64 0.19
C ARG A 159 25.03 -0.84 -0.11
N THR A 160 23.80 -1.18 -0.48
CA THR A 160 23.41 -2.57 -0.75
C THR A 160 23.39 -2.92 -2.24
N LEU A 161 23.61 -1.93 -3.14
CA LEU A 161 23.67 -2.18 -4.58
C LEU A 161 24.84 -3.12 -4.96
N ARG A 162 24.54 -4.15 -5.74
CA ARG A 162 25.53 -5.10 -6.32
C ARG A 162 25.65 -4.95 -7.82
N SER A 163 24.54 -4.79 -8.50
CA SER A 163 24.53 -4.47 -9.93
C SER A 163 23.22 -3.81 -10.30
N MET A 164 23.24 -3.08 -11.40
CA MET A 164 22.09 -2.39 -11.93
C MET A 164 22.02 -2.52 -13.43
N ARG A 165 20.82 -2.77 -13.94
CA ARG A 165 20.50 -2.60 -15.35
C ARG A 165 19.73 -1.30 -15.51
N PHE A 166 20.20 -0.38 -16.36
CA PHE A 166 19.57 0.90 -16.60
C PHE A 166 19.56 1.28 -18.09
N VAL A 167 18.73 2.24 -18.45
CA VAL A 167 18.56 2.75 -19.82
C VAL A 167 18.75 4.25 -19.83
N LEU A 168 19.66 4.74 -20.68
CA LEU A 168 19.89 6.18 -20.92
C LEU A 168 18.87 6.74 -21.93
N PRO A 169 18.68 8.07 -22.00
CA PRO A 169 17.77 8.69 -22.97
C PRO A 169 18.09 8.36 -24.43
N SER A 170 19.34 8.11 -24.76
CA SER A 170 19.79 7.62 -26.07
C SER A 170 19.23 6.25 -26.48
N GLY A 171 18.74 5.46 -25.50
CA GLY A 171 18.35 4.06 -25.63
C GLY A 171 19.47 3.07 -25.28
N THR A 172 20.66 3.57 -24.96
CA THR A 172 21.79 2.74 -24.50
C THR A 172 21.39 2.03 -23.21
N THR A 173 21.45 0.69 -23.23
CA THR A 173 21.17 -0.15 -22.05
C THR A 173 22.47 -0.70 -21.50
N VAL A 174 22.69 -0.53 -20.22
CA VAL A 174 23.87 -1.00 -19.48
C VAL A 174 23.42 -1.96 -18.39
N ASP A 175 24.15 -3.07 -18.23
CA ASP A 175 23.99 -4.00 -17.11
C ASP A 175 25.34 -4.17 -16.44
N THR A 176 25.52 -3.64 -15.23
CA THR A 176 26.82 -3.68 -14.54
C THR A 176 27.17 -5.08 -14.00
N ALA A 177 26.26 -6.05 -14.11
CA ALA A 177 26.59 -7.44 -13.85
C ALA A 177 27.44 -8.08 -15.00
N GLU A 178 27.46 -7.47 -16.18
CA GLU A 178 28.24 -7.97 -17.32
C GLU A 178 29.70 -7.52 -17.21
N PRO A 179 30.66 -8.44 -17.38
CA PRO A 179 32.10 -8.11 -17.20
C PRO A 179 32.64 -7.04 -18.15
N ASP A 180 31.98 -6.83 -19.28
CA ASP A 180 32.36 -5.84 -20.32
C ASP A 180 31.48 -4.57 -20.30
N ALA A 181 30.72 -4.36 -19.25
CA ALA A 181 29.76 -3.24 -19.13
C ALA A 181 30.39 -1.88 -19.45
N THR A 182 31.56 -1.57 -18.87
CA THR A 182 32.27 -0.33 -19.14
C THR A 182 32.76 -0.22 -20.58
N ALA A 183 33.29 -1.30 -21.16
CA ALA A 183 33.73 -1.28 -22.56
C ALA A 183 32.55 -1.06 -23.52
N ARG A 184 31.40 -1.66 -23.26
CA ARG A 184 30.16 -1.44 -24.02
C ARG A 184 29.61 -0.03 -23.85
N LEU A 185 29.63 0.51 -22.63
CA LEU A 185 29.24 1.87 -22.36
C LEU A 185 30.17 2.85 -23.10
N ALA A 186 31.48 2.64 -23.04
CA ALA A 186 32.46 3.50 -23.74
C ALA A 186 32.32 3.45 -25.28
N ALA A 187 31.93 2.29 -25.82
CA ALA A 187 31.66 2.18 -27.26
C ALA A 187 30.38 2.90 -27.68
N ALA A 188 29.34 2.89 -26.83
CA ALA A 188 28.04 3.51 -27.14
C ALA A 188 28.01 5.02 -26.79
N GLU A 189 28.65 5.41 -25.70
CA GLU A 189 28.59 6.76 -25.09
C GLU A 189 30.02 7.24 -24.70
N PRO A 190 30.93 7.41 -25.64
CA PRO A 190 32.34 7.73 -25.35
C PRO A 190 32.52 9.04 -24.58
N ASP A 191 31.73 10.09 -24.88
CA ASP A 191 31.80 11.38 -24.19
C ASP A 191 31.33 11.28 -22.74
N LEU A 192 30.32 10.46 -22.46
CA LEU A 192 29.85 10.22 -21.09
C LEU A 192 30.96 9.55 -20.27
N VAL A 193 31.59 8.50 -20.77
CA VAL A 193 32.65 7.79 -20.05
C VAL A 193 33.86 8.71 -19.83
N ALA A 194 34.28 9.47 -20.84
CA ALA A 194 35.37 10.43 -20.71
C ALA A 194 35.07 11.52 -19.67
N GLY A 195 33.84 12.04 -19.66
CA GLY A 195 33.37 13.02 -18.71
C GLY A 195 33.36 12.48 -17.26
N LEU A 196 32.82 11.26 -17.06
CA LEU A 196 32.82 10.62 -15.73
C LEU A 196 34.25 10.44 -15.19
N VAL A 197 35.19 9.98 -16.03
CA VAL A 197 36.60 9.85 -15.64
C VAL A 197 37.21 11.21 -15.27
N ALA A 198 36.95 12.24 -16.07
CA ALA A 198 37.48 13.59 -15.79
C ALA A 198 36.93 14.16 -14.49
N ILE A 199 35.62 13.98 -14.21
CA ILE A 199 35.00 14.41 -12.95
C ILE A 199 35.62 13.64 -11.76
N ARG A 200 35.76 12.32 -11.88
CA ARG A 200 36.38 11.47 -10.86
C ARG A 200 37.77 11.96 -10.50
N ASP A 201 38.59 12.17 -11.51
CA ASP A 201 40.00 12.59 -11.30
C ASP A 201 40.09 14.01 -10.71
N ARG A 202 39.19 14.91 -11.13
CA ARG A 202 39.05 16.26 -10.54
C ARG A 202 38.69 16.21 -9.06
N LEU A 203 37.65 15.45 -8.69
CA LEU A 203 37.17 15.36 -7.29
C LEU A 203 38.20 14.69 -6.37
N ARG A 204 38.90 13.66 -6.86
CA ARG A 204 39.98 13.00 -6.10
C ARG A 204 41.22 13.85 -5.97
N GLY A 205 41.52 14.65 -6.98
CA GLY A 205 42.70 15.54 -7.02
C GLY A 205 42.55 16.81 -6.16
N ASP A 206 41.33 17.29 -5.91
CA ASP A 206 41.04 18.46 -5.09
C ASP A 206 40.66 18.09 -3.66
N ALA A 207 41.56 18.26 -2.72
CA ALA A 207 41.36 17.92 -1.31
C ALA A 207 40.22 18.72 -0.64
N ARG A 208 39.88 19.91 -1.14
CA ARG A 208 38.79 20.74 -0.61
C ARG A 208 37.44 20.17 -1.07
N LEU A 209 37.28 19.91 -2.37
CA LEU A 209 36.05 19.31 -2.91
C LEU A 209 35.79 17.94 -2.32
N ARG A 210 36.84 17.11 -2.23
CA ARG A 210 36.77 15.80 -1.60
C ARG A 210 36.26 15.88 -0.16
N ARG A 211 36.78 16.77 0.68
CA ARG A 211 36.31 16.92 2.06
C ARG A 211 34.84 17.34 2.16
N ILE A 212 34.36 18.20 1.25
CA ILE A 212 32.93 18.57 1.23
C ILE A 212 32.07 17.34 0.92
N VAL A 213 32.44 16.54 -0.10
CA VAL A 213 31.71 15.32 -0.43
C VAL A 213 31.78 14.32 0.73
N GLU A 214 32.94 14.04 1.29
CA GLU A 214 33.13 13.14 2.44
C GLU A 214 32.27 13.58 3.64
N HIS A 215 32.21 14.89 3.93
CA HIS A 215 31.38 15.43 5.00
C HIS A 215 29.89 15.20 4.74
N GLN A 216 29.39 15.55 3.55
CA GLN A 216 27.97 15.43 3.21
C GLN A 216 27.49 13.98 3.25
N PHE A 217 28.34 13.00 2.89
CA PHE A 217 28.00 11.58 2.89
C PHE A 217 28.48 10.82 4.14
N SER A 218 28.91 11.54 5.19
CA SER A 218 29.15 10.98 6.53
C SER A 218 27.87 10.87 7.37
N MET A 219 26.76 11.43 6.90
CA MET A 219 25.42 11.38 7.49
C MET A 219 24.40 10.93 6.44
N LYS A 220 23.14 10.71 6.86
CA LYS A 220 22.06 10.52 5.89
C LYS A 220 21.95 11.74 5.00
N ASN A 221 22.01 11.55 3.69
CA ASN A 221 21.94 12.64 2.72
C ASN A 221 21.38 12.17 1.38
N THR A 222 20.31 12.81 0.93
CA THR A 222 19.69 12.62 -0.38
C THR A 222 19.58 13.95 -1.15
N MET A 223 20.36 14.94 -0.73
CA MET A 223 20.42 16.26 -1.37
C MET A 223 21.38 16.24 -2.56
N GLY A 224 20.91 16.60 -3.75
CA GLY A 224 21.72 16.57 -4.96
C GLY A 224 22.00 15.15 -5.48
N TYR A 225 23.02 14.97 -6.29
CA TYR A 225 23.48 13.66 -6.74
C TYR A 225 24.50 13.05 -5.78
N GLY A 226 24.56 11.71 -5.75
CA GLY A 226 25.50 10.94 -4.95
C GLY A 226 26.95 11.08 -5.41
N LEU A 227 27.56 12.26 -5.22
CA LEU A 227 28.93 12.56 -5.68
C LEU A 227 30.02 11.68 -5.03
N ASN A 228 29.70 11.04 -3.89
CA ASN A 228 30.56 10.02 -3.28
C ASN A 228 30.84 8.84 -4.20
N ALA A 229 29.99 8.57 -5.21
CA ALA A 229 30.23 7.54 -6.21
C ALA A 229 31.59 7.70 -6.93
N PHE A 230 32.02 8.94 -7.14
CA PHE A 230 33.32 9.23 -7.74
C PHE A 230 34.51 8.97 -6.80
N LEU A 231 34.24 8.94 -5.49
CA LEU A 231 35.27 8.64 -4.48
C LEU A 231 35.31 7.13 -4.17
N ASP A 232 34.16 6.48 -4.19
CA ASP A 232 33.97 5.09 -3.78
C ASP A 232 34.30 4.09 -4.91
N HIS A 233 34.17 4.47 -6.20
CA HIS A 233 34.33 3.58 -7.36
C HIS A 233 35.33 4.10 -8.39
N ASP A 234 36.08 3.19 -9.01
CA ASP A 234 37.05 3.48 -10.09
C ASP A 234 36.45 3.31 -11.49
N ASP A 235 35.58 2.32 -11.65
CA ASP A 235 34.97 1.95 -12.92
C ASP A 235 33.83 2.89 -13.31
N PRO A 236 33.83 3.47 -14.54
CA PRO A 236 32.79 4.40 -14.97
C PRO A 236 31.36 3.84 -14.98
N ALA A 237 31.17 2.55 -15.29
CA ALA A 237 29.84 1.94 -15.28
C ALA A 237 29.32 1.79 -13.84
N GLU A 238 30.21 1.46 -12.88
CA GLU A 238 29.88 1.40 -11.45
C GLU A 238 29.64 2.80 -10.88
N ILE A 239 30.45 3.82 -11.26
CA ILE A 239 30.19 5.20 -10.89
C ILE A 239 28.80 5.63 -11.35
N LEU A 240 28.44 5.34 -12.60
CA LEU A 240 27.15 5.71 -13.17
C LEU A 240 26.00 4.97 -12.49
N ALA A 241 26.12 3.67 -12.23
CA ALA A 241 25.12 2.89 -11.50
C ALA A 241 24.86 3.46 -10.09
N HIS A 242 25.91 3.87 -9.38
CA HIS A 242 25.78 4.47 -8.05
C HIS A 242 25.28 5.92 -8.09
N LEU A 243 25.55 6.68 -9.17
CA LEU A 243 24.92 7.99 -9.43
C LEU A 243 23.42 7.86 -9.75
N MET A 244 22.96 6.75 -10.37
CA MET A 244 21.54 6.48 -10.58
C MET A 244 20.79 6.32 -9.25
N VAL A 245 21.45 5.83 -8.20
CA VAL A 245 20.90 5.78 -6.85
C VAL A 245 20.82 7.19 -6.28
N GLY A 246 19.61 7.63 -5.91
CA GLY A 246 19.36 9.00 -5.46
C GLY A 246 19.23 10.02 -6.58
N SER A 247 19.23 9.61 -7.87
CA SER A 247 19.08 10.53 -9.00
C SER A 247 17.64 10.97 -9.29
N GLU A 248 16.67 10.40 -8.60
CA GLU A 248 15.24 10.72 -8.75
C GLU A 248 14.72 10.60 -10.21
N GLY A 249 15.33 9.69 -10.99
CA GLY A 249 14.97 9.45 -12.38
C GLY A 249 15.43 10.54 -13.36
N THR A 250 16.34 11.43 -12.95
CA THR A 250 16.85 12.54 -13.77
C THR A 250 18.04 12.15 -14.66
N LEU A 251 18.70 11.01 -14.42
CA LEU A 251 19.87 10.54 -15.17
C LEU A 251 19.58 9.39 -16.13
N GLY A 252 18.56 8.60 -15.86
CA GLY A 252 18.17 7.44 -16.67
C GLY A 252 17.04 6.66 -16.01
N TYR A 253 16.63 5.56 -16.65
CA TYR A 253 15.64 4.63 -16.15
C TYR A 253 16.30 3.39 -15.55
N VAL A 254 16.00 3.08 -14.29
CA VAL A 254 16.44 1.86 -13.62
C VAL A 254 15.53 0.70 -14.03
N ALA A 255 16.05 -0.25 -14.80
CA ALA A 255 15.30 -1.39 -15.32
C ALA A 255 15.27 -2.60 -14.37
N SER A 256 16.37 -2.86 -13.66
CA SER A 256 16.44 -3.84 -12.57
C SER A 256 17.66 -3.58 -11.70
N VAL A 257 17.61 -4.06 -10.46
CA VAL A 257 18.71 -3.98 -9.51
C VAL A 257 18.93 -5.34 -8.83
N VAL A 258 20.16 -5.65 -8.50
CA VAL A 258 20.52 -6.71 -7.55
C VAL A 258 21.00 -6.01 -6.28
N LEU A 259 20.34 -6.32 -5.18
CA LEU A 259 20.63 -5.74 -3.87
C LEU A 259 21.08 -6.85 -2.91
N ASP A 260 22.07 -6.54 -2.06
CA ASP A 260 22.35 -7.34 -0.87
C ASP A 260 21.19 -7.21 0.11
N THR A 261 20.92 -8.29 0.82
CA THR A 261 19.93 -8.33 1.88
C THR A 261 20.61 -8.29 3.25
N VAL A 262 19.87 -7.92 4.27
CA VAL A 262 20.32 -7.95 5.66
C VAL A 262 19.58 -9.02 6.46
N PRO A 263 20.17 -9.59 7.53
CA PRO A 263 19.46 -10.51 8.40
C PRO A 263 18.21 -9.85 9.01
N ALA A 264 17.11 -10.59 9.05
CA ALA A 264 15.95 -10.24 9.88
C ALA A 264 16.21 -10.76 11.29
N LEU A 265 16.47 -9.86 12.23
CA LEU A 265 16.80 -10.23 13.62
C LEU A 265 15.48 -10.50 14.39
N PRO A 266 15.21 -11.78 14.81
CA PRO A 266 13.91 -12.15 15.34
C PRO A 266 13.72 -11.76 16.81
N HIS A 267 14.81 -11.61 17.55
CA HIS A 267 14.78 -11.28 18.97
C HIS A 267 14.88 -9.77 19.16
N VAL A 268 13.84 -9.16 19.72
CA VAL A 268 13.70 -7.70 19.80
C VAL A 268 13.21 -7.29 21.18
N ALA A 269 13.76 -6.21 21.72
CA ALA A 269 13.31 -5.55 22.93
C ALA A 269 13.18 -4.04 22.70
N THR A 270 12.07 -3.45 23.14
CA THR A 270 11.74 -2.03 22.91
C THR A 270 11.37 -1.34 24.21
N ALA A 271 11.84 -0.12 24.43
CA ALA A 271 11.50 0.73 25.56
C ALA A 271 11.06 2.11 25.13
N LEU A 272 10.21 2.75 25.92
CA LEU A 272 9.82 4.15 25.77
C LEU A 272 10.43 4.95 26.93
N ALA A 273 11.51 5.67 26.67
CA ALA A 273 12.17 6.54 27.64
C ALA A 273 11.62 7.96 27.53
N VAL A 274 11.06 8.50 28.61
CA VAL A 274 10.44 9.84 28.65
C VAL A 274 11.30 10.77 29.51
N PHE A 275 11.56 11.94 28.98
CA PHE A 275 12.39 12.98 29.58
C PHE A 275 11.58 14.24 29.86
N ASP A 276 12.03 15.09 30.77
CA ASP A 276 11.39 16.36 31.10
C ASP A 276 11.50 17.41 29.96
N GLY A 277 12.41 17.19 29.03
CA GLY A 277 12.61 18.06 27.88
C GLY A 277 13.43 17.43 26.76
N ILE A 278 13.49 18.15 25.63
CA ILE A 278 14.13 17.70 24.42
C ILE A 278 15.67 17.69 24.52
N ASP A 279 16.21 18.58 25.36
CA ASP A 279 17.65 18.68 25.60
C ASP A 279 18.21 17.42 26.29
N GLU A 280 17.51 16.93 27.32
CA GLU A 280 17.86 15.72 28.06
C GLU A 280 17.71 14.48 27.15
N ALA A 281 16.65 14.44 26.34
CA ALA A 281 16.43 13.37 25.39
C ALA A 281 17.54 13.32 24.34
N ALA A 282 17.90 14.46 23.72
CA ALA A 282 18.96 14.54 22.72
C ALA A 282 20.34 14.18 23.32
N ALA A 283 20.61 14.59 24.56
CA ALA A 283 21.86 14.28 25.25
C ALA A 283 22.02 12.79 25.60
N ALA A 284 20.91 12.05 25.72
CA ALA A 284 20.92 10.61 26.01
C ALA A 284 21.29 9.74 24.79
N VAL A 285 21.10 10.24 23.56
CA VAL A 285 21.23 9.46 22.32
C VAL A 285 22.62 8.79 22.18
N PRO A 286 23.76 9.48 22.34
CA PRO A 286 25.07 8.85 22.19
C PRO A 286 25.26 7.66 23.13
N GLY A 287 24.91 7.81 24.41
CA GLY A 287 25.03 6.74 25.39
C GLY A 287 24.14 5.52 25.09
N LEU A 288 22.93 5.73 24.54
CA LEU A 288 22.05 4.66 24.10
C LEU A 288 22.64 3.90 22.90
N LEU A 289 23.27 4.59 21.96
CA LEU A 289 23.93 3.98 20.80
C LEU A 289 25.16 3.16 21.23
N GLU A 290 26.00 3.70 22.14
CA GLU A 290 27.14 2.99 22.69
C GLU A 290 26.70 1.73 23.47
N ALA A 291 25.53 1.76 24.11
CA ALA A 291 24.92 0.60 24.77
C ALA A 291 24.36 -0.44 23.80
N GLY A 292 24.30 -0.14 22.50
CA GLY A 292 23.88 -1.07 21.47
C GLY A 292 22.44 -0.91 20.99
N ALA A 293 21.81 0.27 21.16
CA ALA A 293 20.51 0.56 20.53
C ALA A 293 20.65 0.57 19.00
N VAL A 294 19.75 -0.17 18.32
CA VAL A 294 19.72 -0.23 16.86
C VAL A 294 18.74 0.77 16.25
N ALA A 295 17.76 1.23 17.02
CA ALA A 295 16.87 2.32 16.68
C ALA A 295 16.67 3.22 17.91
N VAL A 296 16.66 4.52 17.69
CA VAL A 296 16.34 5.55 18.68
C VAL A 296 15.46 6.59 17.98
N GLU A 297 14.16 6.58 18.29
CA GLU A 297 13.15 7.42 17.64
C GLU A 297 12.68 8.52 18.58
N LEU A 298 12.85 9.77 18.18
CA LEU A 298 12.46 10.95 18.96
C LEU A 298 11.01 11.32 18.71
N MET A 299 10.31 11.75 19.76
CA MET A 299 8.97 12.33 19.72
C MET A 299 8.91 13.55 20.63
N ASP A 300 8.64 14.72 20.09
CA ASP A 300 8.51 15.98 20.82
C ASP A 300 7.18 16.09 21.61
N PRO A 301 6.92 17.14 22.41
CA PRO A 301 5.70 17.29 23.19
C PRO A 301 4.42 17.28 22.33
N PRO A 302 4.33 18.01 21.19
CA PRO A 302 3.18 17.88 20.28
C PRO A 302 2.98 16.47 19.75
N ALA A 303 4.07 15.76 19.36
CA ALA A 303 4.02 14.37 18.92
C ALA A 303 3.45 13.45 20.00
N LEU A 304 3.87 13.62 21.27
CA LEU A 304 3.37 12.85 22.40
C LEU A 304 1.87 13.10 22.65
N ARG A 305 1.41 14.36 22.58
CA ARG A 305 -0.02 14.67 22.73
C ARG A 305 -0.87 14.00 21.64
N VAL A 306 -0.42 14.05 20.40
CA VAL A 306 -1.07 13.34 19.28
C VAL A 306 -1.05 11.83 19.51
N ALA A 307 0.08 11.30 19.95
CA ALA A 307 0.28 9.88 20.24
C ALA A 307 -0.68 9.34 21.30
N GLN A 308 -0.93 10.12 22.37
CA GLN A 308 -1.87 9.76 23.45
C GLN A 308 -3.31 9.54 22.94
N GLY A 309 -3.70 10.21 21.87
CA GLY A 309 -5.02 10.07 21.22
C GLY A 309 -5.18 8.79 20.41
N LEU A 310 -4.10 8.06 20.11
CA LEU A 310 -4.14 6.84 19.31
C LEU A 310 -4.71 5.66 20.11
N ALA A 311 -5.54 4.85 19.46
CA ALA A 311 -6.12 3.65 20.10
C ALA A 311 -5.05 2.66 20.60
N ALA A 312 -3.91 2.60 19.90
CA ALA A 312 -2.78 1.74 20.23
C ALA A 312 -1.87 2.28 21.35
N ALA A 313 -2.09 3.52 21.84
CA ALA A 313 -1.21 4.14 22.84
C ALA A 313 -1.16 3.30 24.12
N PRO A 314 0.04 2.95 24.64
CA PRO A 314 0.19 2.28 25.93
C PRO A 314 -0.40 3.11 27.08
N GLU A 315 -0.93 2.45 28.10
CA GLU A 315 -1.52 3.14 29.27
C GLU A 315 -0.49 4.08 29.94
N ALA A 316 0.74 3.63 30.05
CA ALA A 316 1.83 4.43 30.61
C ALA A 316 2.03 5.75 29.83
N MET A 317 1.91 5.74 28.51
CA MET A 317 1.99 6.94 27.68
C MET A 317 0.78 7.86 27.92
N ARG A 318 -0.43 7.29 28.02
CA ARG A 318 -1.65 8.06 28.28
C ARG A 318 -1.65 8.76 29.64
N ALA A 319 -0.95 8.20 30.60
CA ALA A 319 -0.86 8.75 31.96
C ALA A 319 0.07 9.97 32.09
N ILE A 320 0.88 10.27 31.06
CA ILE A 320 1.79 11.42 31.08
C ILE A 320 1.01 12.73 30.93
N ALA A 321 1.14 13.65 31.89
CA ALA A 321 0.66 15.02 31.73
C ALA A 321 1.69 15.79 30.86
N VAL A 322 1.55 15.70 29.55
CA VAL A 322 2.54 16.22 28.58
C VAL A 322 2.58 17.77 28.62
N GLU A 323 3.65 18.33 29.16
CA GLU A 323 3.98 19.76 29.10
C GLU A 323 5.15 19.98 28.11
N ARG A 324 6.39 19.70 28.54
CA ARG A 324 7.62 19.77 27.75
C ARG A 324 8.24 18.41 27.48
N HIS A 325 7.56 17.33 27.90
CA HIS A 325 8.09 15.97 27.86
C HIS A 325 8.45 15.55 26.43
N THR A 326 9.61 14.96 26.27
CA THR A 326 10.08 14.34 25.03
C THR A 326 10.34 12.87 25.23
N ALA A 327 9.97 12.02 24.30
CA ALA A 327 10.22 10.60 24.40
C ALA A 327 11.21 10.10 23.35
N LEU A 328 12.00 9.10 23.76
CA LEU A 328 12.79 8.26 22.87
C LEU A 328 12.23 6.83 22.87
N LEU A 329 11.85 6.31 21.72
CA LEU A 329 11.59 4.90 21.52
C LEU A 329 12.92 4.22 21.20
N VAL A 330 13.38 3.33 22.09
CA VAL A 330 14.70 2.69 22.01
C VAL A 330 14.52 1.21 21.74
N GLU A 331 15.22 0.67 20.75
CA GLU A 331 15.12 -0.74 20.38
C GLU A 331 16.47 -1.43 20.29
N ALA A 332 16.52 -2.66 20.84
CA ALA A 332 17.57 -3.64 20.64
C ALA A 332 17.07 -4.78 19.77
N GLN A 333 17.92 -5.28 18.89
CA GLN A 333 17.65 -6.45 18.04
C GLN A 333 18.85 -7.41 18.08
N ALA A 334 18.59 -8.74 18.04
CA ALA A 334 19.63 -9.75 18.08
C ALA A 334 19.23 -11.00 17.27
N ALA A 335 20.23 -11.78 16.85
CA ALA A 335 20.03 -13.04 16.14
C ALA A 335 19.58 -14.17 17.11
N THR A 336 20.03 -14.10 18.36
CA THR A 336 19.71 -15.09 19.40
C THR A 336 19.13 -14.42 20.66
N GLU A 337 18.41 -15.21 21.45
CA GLU A 337 17.86 -14.74 22.73
C GLU A 337 18.97 -14.34 23.72
N ALA A 338 20.08 -15.08 23.73
CA ALA A 338 21.22 -14.79 24.59
C ALA A 338 21.84 -13.42 24.29
N GLU A 339 22.06 -13.13 22.99
CA GLU A 339 22.55 -11.81 22.54
C GLU A 339 21.56 -10.69 22.90
N LEU A 340 20.25 -10.95 22.77
CA LEU A 340 19.24 -9.96 23.18
C LEU A 340 19.28 -9.69 24.67
N LEU A 341 19.44 -10.71 25.51
CA LEU A 341 19.54 -10.55 26.96
C LEU A 341 20.77 -9.68 27.34
N GLU A 342 21.91 -9.93 26.69
CA GLU A 342 23.12 -9.11 26.91
C GLU A 342 22.93 -7.66 26.47
N ALA A 343 22.37 -7.43 25.27
CA ALA A 343 22.09 -6.10 24.77
C ALA A 343 21.07 -5.36 25.68
N SER A 344 20.02 -6.07 26.10
CA SER A 344 19.00 -5.54 27.00
C SER A 344 19.57 -5.18 28.39
N ALA A 345 20.51 -5.96 28.92
CA ALA A 345 21.15 -5.66 30.19
C ALA A 345 22.00 -4.38 30.10
N ARG A 346 22.78 -4.21 29.04
CA ARG A 346 23.56 -2.97 28.81
C ARG A 346 22.63 -1.76 28.68
N LEU A 347 21.61 -1.85 27.81
CA LEU A 347 20.64 -0.77 27.62
C LEU A 347 19.86 -0.44 28.90
N SER A 348 19.44 -1.45 29.68
CA SER A 348 18.75 -1.22 30.96
C SER A 348 19.64 -0.48 31.98
N THR A 349 20.91 -0.80 32.00
CA THR A 349 21.88 -0.08 32.84
C THR A 349 22.01 1.38 32.42
N THR A 350 22.14 1.62 31.12
CA THR A 350 22.24 2.99 30.56
C THR A 350 20.94 3.77 30.80
N ILE A 351 19.78 3.19 30.47
CA ILE A 351 18.45 3.82 30.66
C ILE A 351 18.22 4.13 32.15
N GLY A 352 18.60 3.23 33.05
CA GLY A 352 18.44 3.43 34.51
C GLY A 352 19.30 4.57 35.07
N ALA A 353 20.34 5.00 34.36
CA ALA A 353 21.20 6.14 34.76
C ALA A 353 20.72 7.47 34.17
N LEU A 354 19.71 7.47 33.25
CA LEU A 354 19.21 8.68 32.63
C LEU A 354 18.19 9.42 33.51
N PRO A 355 18.07 10.75 33.40
CA PRO A 355 17.11 11.57 34.13
C PRO A 355 15.69 11.42 33.50
N LEU A 356 15.06 10.28 33.72
CA LEU A 356 13.75 10.00 33.19
C LEU A 356 12.62 10.55 34.04
N SER A 357 11.57 11.09 33.39
CA SER A 357 10.34 11.56 34.04
C SER A 357 9.49 10.41 34.60
N MET A 358 9.70 9.18 34.12
CA MET A 358 8.98 7.99 34.56
C MET A 358 9.85 6.73 34.45
N PRO A 359 9.57 5.70 35.30
CA PRO A 359 10.27 4.42 35.20
C PRO A 359 10.05 3.77 33.82
N THR A 360 11.12 3.25 33.25
CA THR A 360 11.11 2.63 31.92
C THR A 360 11.81 1.28 31.96
N ALA A 361 11.23 0.29 31.26
CA ALA A 361 11.82 -1.03 31.10
C ALA A 361 11.72 -1.49 29.64
N LEU A 362 12.67 -2.32 29.21
CA LEU A 362 12.64 -2.98 27.91
C LEU A 362 11.57 -4.09 27.90
N ALA A 363 10.64 -4.00 26.96
CA ALA A 363 9.60 -5.00 26.71
C ALA A 363 10.05 -5.93 25.59
N THR A 364 9.97 -7.24 25.82
CA THR A 364 10.19 -8.30 24.82
C THR A 364 8.86 -8.85 24.29
N ASP A 365 7.75 -8.62 25.02
CA ASP A 365 6.42 -9.02 24.57
C ASP A 365 6.03 -8.37 23.24
N ALA A 366 5.60 -9.19 22.30
CA ALA A 366 5.32 -8.76 20.93
C ALA A 366 4.16 -7.74 20.85
N ALA A 367 3.13 -7.87 21.69
CA ALA A 367 1.98 -6.97 21.70
C ALA A 367 2.37 -5.60 22.28
N ALA A 368 3.11 -5.58 23.39
CA ALA A 368 3.60 -4.35 24.00
C ALA A 368 4.54 -3.58 23.05
N ARG A 369 5.47 -4.28 22.38
CA ARG A 369 6.35 -3.69 21.37
C ARG A 369 5.56 -3.14 20.17
N ALA A 370 4.63 -3.93 19.65
CA ALA A 370 3.78 -3.51 18.53
C ALA A 370 2.97 -2.24 18.87
N ALA A 371 2.46 -2.12 20.10
CA ALA A 371 1.75 -0.93 20.57
C ALA A 371 2.65 0.33 20.55
N MET A 372 3.87 0.22 21.08
CA MET A 372 4.84 1.33 21.06
C MET A 372 5.22 1.76 19.64
N TRP A 373 5.48 0.81 18.75
CA TRP A 373 5.78 1.09 17.36
C TRP A 373 4.59 1.63 16.56
N ALA A 374 3.36 1.15 16.87
CA ALA A 374 2.14 1.66 16.23
C ALA A 374 1.94 3.15 16.54
N VAL A 375 2.27 3.59 17.74
CA VAL A 375 2.27 5.01 18.11
C VAL A 375 3.22 5.78 17.20
N ARG A 376 4.50 5.40 17.15
CA ARG A 376 5.51 6.10 16.35
C ARG A 376 5.18 6.13 14.85
N LYS A 377 4.77 4.99 14.30
CA LYS A 377 4.39 4.88 12.88
C LYS A 377 3.06 5.59 12.57
N GLY A 378 2.18 5.73 13.55
CA GLY A 378 0.90 6.39 13.42
C GLY A 378 0.92 7.92 13.46
N LEU A 379 2.04 8.55 13.87
CA LEU A 379 2.13 10.01 14.03
C LEU A 379 1.78 10.78 12.76
N TYR A 380 2.40 10.45 11.63
CA TYR A 380 2.11 11.10 10.36
C TYR A 380 0.61 11.09 10.03
N ALA A 381 0.00 9.94 10.22
CA ALA A 381 -1.42 9.73 9.97
C ALA A 381 -2.31 10.54 10.91
N ALA A 382 -1.97 10.55 12.19
CA ALA A 382 -2.74 11.25 13.22
C ALA A 382 -2.70 12.77 13.02
N VAL A 383 -1.52 13.33 12.75
CA VAL A 383 -1.36 14.75 12.41
C VAL A 383 -2.12 15.10 11.13
N ALA A 384 -1.99 14.27 10.11
CA ALA A 384 -2.70 14.45 8.85
C ALA A 384 -4.22 14.43 9.01
N ALA A 385 -4.74 13.55 9.89
CA ALA A 385 -6.18 13.46 10.19
C ALA A 385 -6.69 14.64 11.02
N ALA A 386 -5.87 15.16 11.92
CA ALA A 386 -6.24 16.27 12.81
C ALA A 386 -6.14 17.66 12.17
N ARG A 387 -5.49 17.78 10.99
CA ARG A 387 -5.27 19.07 10.33
C ARG A 387 -6.60 19.78 10.00
N PRO A 388 -6.65 21.11 10.05
CA PRO A 388 -7.81 21.87 9.60
C PRO A 388 -8.13 21.59 8.13
N ALA A 389 -9.42 21.55 7.78
CA ALA A 389 -9.87 21.34 6.41
C ALA A 389 -9.33 22.44 5.47
N GLY A 390 -8.86 22.07 4.29
CA GLY A 390 -8.28 22.99 3.31
C GLY A 390 -6.80 23.30 3.52
N THR A 391 -6.15 22.78 4.59
CA THR A 391 -4.71 22.92 4.79
C THR A 391 -3.94 21.80 4.11
N THR A 392 -2.68 22.07 3.81
CA THR A 392 -1.71 21.08 3.29
C THR A 392 -0.96 20.47 4.47
N ASN A 393 -0.61 19.19 4.38
CA ASN A 393 0.27 18.55 5.35
C ASN A 393 1.69 18.49 4.76
N LEU A 394 2.57 19.38 5.21
CA LEU A 394 3.97 19.42 4.78
C LEU A 394 4.82 18.65 5.79
N LEU A 395 5.57 17.67 5.29
CA LEU A 395 6.57 16.92 6.05
C LEU A 395 7.95 17.25 5.51
N GLU A 396 8.76 17.88 6.34
CA GLU A 396 10.16 18.16 6.07
C GLU A 396 11.09 17.11 6.67
N ASP A 397 12.33 17.08 6.17
CA ASP A 397 13.30 16.03 6.45
C ASP A 397 14.73 16.61 6.42
N ILE A 398 15.31 16.80 7.58
CA ILE A 398 16.64 17.38 7.75
C ILE A 398 17.53 16.46 8.59
N ALA A 399 18.84 16.53 8.40
CA ALA A 399 19.77 15.87 9.31
C ALA A 399 20.95 16.78 9.67
N PHE A 400 21.52 16.48 10.83
CA PHE A 400 22.70 17.16 11.37
C PHE A 400 23.85 16.17 11.58
N PRO A 401 25.11 16.64 11.71
CA PRO A 401 26.14 15.83 12.33
C PRO A 401 25.70 15.37 13.73
N ALA A 402 26.06 14.16 14.13
CA ALA A 402 25.56 13.56 15.38
C ALA A 402 25.80 14.42 16.64
N ASP A 403 26.92 15.13 16.68
CA ASP A 403 27.27 16.06 17.76
C ASP A 403 26.49 17.39 17.72
N ARG A 404 25.76 17.66 16.65
CA ARG A 404 24.93 18.85 16.43
C ARG A 404 23.44 18.64 16.61
N LEU A 405 22.98 17.42 16.85
CA LEU A 405 21.56 17.11 17.01
C LEU A 405 20.88 18.05 18.01
N ARG A 406 21.50 18.28 19.19
CA ARG A 406 20.92 19.16 20.23
C ARG A 406 20.74 20.58 19.74
N ALA A 407 21.75 21.16 19.08
CA ALA A 407 21.69 22.51 18.53
C ALA A 407 20.64 22.62 17.42
N GLY A 408 20.60 21.62 16.54
CA GLY A 408 19.62 21.55 15.46
C GLY A 408 18.16 21.46 15.95
N VAL A 409 17.90 20.63 16.96
CA VAL A 409 16.57 20.50 17.56
C VAL A 409 16.14 21.81 18.23
N ALA A 410 17.01 22.44 19.03
CA ALA A 410 16.73 23.70 19.70
C ALA A 410 16.48 24.84 18.69
N GLY A 411 17.31 24.91 17.64
CA GLY A 411 17.16 25.88 16.57
C GLY A 411 15.86 25.70 15.78
N LEU A 412 15.49 24.46 15.45
CA LEU A 412 14.23 24.16 14.77
C LEU A 412 13.02 24.58 15.64
N GLY A 413 13.03 24.27 16.94
CA GLY A 413 11.97 24.67 17.85
C GLY A 413 11.80 26.19 17.91
N ALA A 414 12.90 26.94 18.00
CA ALA A 414 12.88 28.40 17.98
C ALA A 414 12.34 28.98 16.65
N LEU A 415 12.64 28.32 15.51
CA LEU A 415 12.09 28.76 14.21
C LEU A 415 10.59 28.49 14.13
N LEU A 416 10.12 27.32 14.55
CA LEU A 416 8.69 26.97 14.56
C LEU A 416 7.89 27.96 15.41
N GLU A 417 8.36 28.28 16.62
CA GLU A 417 7.77 29.30 17.49
C GLU A 417 7.76 30.70 16.82
N ARG A 418 8.91 31.13 16.26
CA ARG A 418 9.06 32.43 15.60
C ARG A 418 8.07 32.64 14.45
N TYR A 419 7.76 31.58 13.68
CA TYR A 419 6.85 31.64 12.55
C TYR A 419 5.40 31.25 12.89
N GLY A 420 5.11 31.02 14.17
CA GLY A 420 3.76 30.69 14.66
C GLY A 420 3.28 29.30 14.29
N TYR A 421 4.20 28.35 14.09
CA TYR A 421 3.87 26.93 13.87
C TYR A 421 3.82 26.15 15.20
N ASP A 422 3.05 26.68 16.17
CA ASP A 422 2.98 26.15 17.54
C ASP A 422 2.44 24.72 17.63
N GLU A 423 1.63 24.29 16.64
CA GLU A 423 1.08 22.93 16.50
C GLU A 423 1.97 22.00 15.65
N ALA A 424 3.16 22.48 15.25
CA ALA A 424 4.08 21.63 14.52
C ALA A 424 4.51 20.43 15.35
N VAL A 425 4.63 19.28 14.71
CA VAL A 425 5.04 18.02 15.35
C VAL A 425 6.42 17.64 14.86
N THR A 426 7.38 17.48 15.79
CA THR A 426 8.74 17.02 15.47
C THR A 426 8.96 15.60 15.95
N PHE A 427 9.43 14.75 15.06
CA PHE A 427 9.83 13.39 15.35
C PHE A 427 11.01 12.99 14.45
N GLY A 428 11.67 11.89 14.71
CA GLY A 428 12.75 11.49 13.80
C GLY A 428 13.65 10.39 14.30
N HIS A 429 14.59 10.03 13.44
CA HIS A 429 15.60 8.99 13.69
C HIS A 429 16.77 9.61 14.43
N ALA A 430 16.62 9.78 15.76
CA ALA A 430 17.64 10.43 16.59
C ALA A 430 19.01 9.72 16.52
N ARG A 431 19.00 8.40 16.26
CA ARG A 431 20.22 7.64 15.97
C ARG A 431 21.10 8.28 14.89
N ASP A 432 20.46 8.77 13.83
CA ASP A 432 21.14 9.34 12.66
C ASP A 432 21.09 10.89 12.65
N ALA A 433 20.69 11.50 13.76
CA ALA A 433 20.42 12.94 13.90
C ALA A 433 19.48 13.46 12.79
N ASN A 434 18.61 12.62 12.27
CA ASN A 434 17.63 12.93 11.24
C ASN A 434 16.29 13.27 11.89
N LEU A 435 15.80 14.47 11.59
CA LEU A 435 14.54 15.00 12.12
C LEU A 435 13.53 15.20 11.01
N HIS A 436 12.31 14.80 11.30
CA HIS A 436 11.12 15.13 10.53
C HIS A 436 10.27 16.12 11.33
N PHE A 437 9.70 17.10 10.67
CA PHE A 437 8.67 17.93 11.29
C PHE A 437 7.53 18.18 10.32
N MET A 438 6.34 18.40 10.89
CA MET A 438 5.10 18.57 10.12
C MET A 438 4.49 19.92 10.46
N ILE A 439 4.17 20.68 9.40
CA ILE A 439 3.42 21.92 9.47
C ILE A 439 2.20 21.82 8.55
N THR A 440 1.15 22.60 8.84
CA THR A 440 -0.13 22.51 8.13
C THR A 440 -0.60 23.85 7.55
N PRO A 441 0.18 24.52 6.66
CA PRO A 441 -0.16 25.82 6.09
C PRO A 441 -1.28 25.71 5.05
N ARG A 442 -1.94 26.83 4.81
CA ARG A 442 -2.85 27.05 3.67
C ARG A 442 -2.06 27.62 2.50
N LEU A 443 -1.71 26.76 1.54
CA LEU A 443 -0.91 27.19 0.38
C LEU A 443 -1.68 28.03 -0.64
N ASP A 444 -3.01 28.15 -0.51
CA ASP A 444 -3.85 29.07 -1.27
C ASP A 444 -3.99 30.47 -0.60
N ASP A 445 -3.50 30.63 0.63
CA ASP A 445 -3.43 31.94 1.30
C ASP A 445 -2.04 32.58 1.07
N ARG A 446 -2.05 33.79 0.50
CA ARG A 446 -0.81 34.52 0.17
C ARG A 446 0.07 34.86 1.39
N ARG A 447 -0.53 35.06 2.55
CA ARG A 447 0.23 35.38 3.77
C ARG A 447 0.92 34.13 4.31
N GLU A 448 0.17 33.02 4.40
CA GLU A 448 0.72 31.75 4.87
C GLU A 448 1.78 31.23 3.91
N LEU A 449 1.59 31.40 2.59
CA LEU A 449 2.61 31.06 1.61
C LEU A 449 3.89 31.87 1.78
N ALA A 450 3.78 33.19 1.98
CA ALA A 450 4.95 34.05 2.25
C ALA A 450 5.63 33.70 3.59
N THR A 451 4.85 33.30 4.60
CA THR A 451 5.39 32.80 5.88
C THR A 451 6.16 31.51 5.68
N TYR A 452 5.63 30.56 4.87
CA TYR A 452 6.30 29.30 4.55
C TYR A 452 7.60 29.55 3.78
N GLU A 453 7.61 30.43 2.79
CA GLU A 453 8.79 30.80 2.04
C GLU A 453 9.91 31.37 2.94
N ALA A 454 9.56 32.33 3.81
CA ALA A 454 10.49 32.93 4.76
C ALA A 454 10.97 31.91 5.81
N PHE A 455 10.09 31.05 6.31
CA PHE A 455 10.46 29.95 7.20
C PHE A 455 11.47 29.00 6.53
N THR A 456 11.24 28.65 5.25
CA THR A 456 12.15 27.75 4.51
C THR A 456 13.54 28.36 4.36
N GLU A 457 13.65 29.67 4.08
CA GLU A 457 14.93 30.36 4.01
C GLU A 457 15.69 30.32 5.34
N ASP A 458 15.04 30.64 6.46
CA ASP A 458 15.66 30.59 7.78
C ASP A 458 16.00 29.14 8.20
N LEU A 459 15.19 28.14 7.80
CA LEU A 459 15.50 26.72 7.99
C LEU A 459 16.78 26.31 7.25
N VAL A 460 16.92 26.74 6.00
CA VAL A 460 18.13 26.50 5.20
C VAL A 460 19.37 27.08 5.88
N GLU A 461 19.28 28.30 6.36
CA GLU A 461 20.38 28.94 7.11
C GLU A 461 20.74 28.16 8.39
N LEU A 462 19.74 27.74 9.17
CA LEU A 462 19.94 26.93 10.37
C LEU A 462 20.66 25.62 10.04
N VAL A 463 20.13 24.85 9.10
CA VAL A 463 20.65 23.51 8.81
C VAL A 463 22.06 23.56 8.25
N LEU A 464 22.33 24.46 7.29
CA LEU A 464 23.66 24.62 6.70
C LEU A 464 24.66 25.25 7.69
N GLY A 465 24.20 26.16 8.55
CA GLY A 465 25.01 26.75 9.61
C GLY A 465 25.53 25.75 10.64
N GLU A 466 24.74 24.71 10.92
CA GLU A 466 25.11 23.58 11.79
C GLU A 466 25.85 22.45 11.03
N GLY A 467 26.15 22.62 9.73
CA GLY A 467 26.84 21.63 8.90
C GLY A 467 25.97 20.45 8.50
N GLY A 468 24.65 20.59 8.55
CA GLY A 468 23.67 19.55 8.22
C GLY A 468 23.36 19.43 6.74
N THR A 469 22.34 18.63 6.43
CA THR A 469 21.76 18.43 5.10
C THR A 469 20.26 18.73 5.09
N LEU A 470 19.80 19.35 4.01
CA LEU A 470 18.42 19.80 3.83
C LEU A 470 17.45 18.65 3.48
N LYS A 471 17.95 17.51 3.03
CA LYS A 471 17.19 16.28 2.82
C LYS A 471 18.03 15.07 3.23
N ALA A 472 17.57 14.38 4.26
CA ALA A 472 18.24 13.20 4.78
C ALA A 472 17.86 11.93 4.01
N GLU A 473 16.54 11.72 3.73
CA GLU A 473 16.03 10.50 3.13
C GLU A 473 14.85 10.68 2.14
N HIS A 474 14.18 11.86 2.09
CA HIS A 474 13.00 12.05 1.23
C HIS A 474 13.35 12.47 -0.21
N GLY A 475 14.60 12.71 -0.52
CA GLY A 475 15.07 13.20 -1.82
C GLY A 475 14.96 14.71 -1.97
N THR A 476 15.77 15.27 -2.84
CA THR A 476 15.79 16.70 -3.17
C THR A 476 14.44 17.18 -3.73
N GLY A 477 13.95 16.46 -4.74
CA GLY A 477 12.73 16.80 -5.45
C GLY A 477 12.77 18.18 -6.11
N ARG A 478 11.58 18.76 -6.27
CA ARG A 478 11.38 20.18 -6.60
C ARG A 478 11.50 21.05 -5.35
N MET A 479 11.24 20.47 -4.19
CA MET A 479 11.15 21.16 -2.92
C MET A 479 12.47 21.80 -2.50
N MET A 480 13.58 21.12 -2.71
CA MET A 480 14.91 21.57 -2.30
C MET A 480 15.88 21.78 -3.47
N SER A 481 15.43 21.62 -4.73
CA SER A 481 16.29 21.85 -5.89
C SER A 481 16.92 23.27 -5.92
N PRO A 482 16.23 24.37 -5.51
CA PRO A 482 16.85 25.69 -5.47
C PRO A 482 18.03 25.83 -4.48
N TYR A 483 18.06 24.95 -3.48
CA TYR A 483 19.03 25.04 -2.38
C TYR A 483 20.25 24.12 -2.52
N VAL A 484 20.31 23.27 -3.56
CA VAL A 484 21.45 22.35 -3.79
C VAL A 484 22.77 23.13 -3.93
N ARG A 485 22.74 24.24 -4.67
CA ARG A 485 23.91 25.11 -4.83
C ARG A 485 24.40 25.70 -3.50
N ARG A 486 23.47 26.08 -2.59
CA ARG A 486 23.83 26.63 -1.27
C ARG A 486 24.48 25.56 -0.39
N GLN A 487 24.01 24.32 -0.44
CA GLN A 487 24.58 23.23 0.37
C GLN A 487 25.96 22.79 -0.12
N TYR A 488 26.18 22.71 -1.43
CA TYR A 488 27.40 22.13 -2.00
C TYR A 488 28.44 23.19 -2.51
N GLY A 489 27.98 24.42 -2.71
CA GLY A 489 28.78 25.46 -3.35
C GLY A 489 28.78 25.36 -4.88
N ASP A 490 29.22 26.44 -5.55
CA ASP A 490 29.14 26.58 -7.00
C ASP A 490 29.87 25.45 -7.76
N GLU A 491 31.07 25.05 -7.31
CA GLU A 491 31.87 24.06 -8.03
C GLU A 491 31.28 22.68 -8.04
N LEU A 492 30.79 22.18 -6.90
CA LEU A 492 30.13 20.85 -6.84
C LEU A 492 28.75 20.88 -7.48
N TYR A 493 28.04 22.00 -7.41
CA TYR A 493 26.78 22.16 -8.15
C TYR A 493 27.01 22.10 -9.66
N GLU A 494 28.11 22.75 -10.18
CA GLU A 494 28.43 22.63 -11.60
C GLU A 494 28.87 21.20 -11.99
N VAL A 495 29.54 20.45 -11.09
CA VAL A 495 29.75 19.01 -11.30
C VAL A 495 28.44 18.25 -11.46
N MET A 496 27.44 18.52 -10.63
CA MET A 496 26.12 17.89 -10.74
C MET A 496 25.45 18.25 -12.07
N ARG A 497 25.54 19.50 -12.51
CA ARG A 497 25.04 19.93 -13.83
C ARG A 497 25.80 19.25 -14.98
N GLU A 498 27.10 19.05 -14.84
CA GLU A 498 27.92 18.33 -15.82
C GLU A 498 27.47 16.86 -15.93
N VAL A 499 27.27 16.16 -14.80
CA VAL A 499 26.73 14.80 -14.76
C VAL A 499 25.36 14.73 -15.46
N LYS A 500 24.45 15.68 -15.16
CA LYS A 500 23.14 15.76 -15.80
C LYS A 500 23.26 15.91 -17.33
N ARG A 501 24.10 16.83 -17.81
CA ARG A 501 24.31 17.06 -19.26
C ARG A 501 24.92 15.84 -19.96
N LEU A 502 25.81 15.11 -19.29
CA LEU A 502 26.42 13.90 -19.84
C LEU A 502 25.40 12.78 -20.02
N CYS A 503 24.50 12.58 -19.04
CA CYS A 503 23.47 11.55 -19.10
C CYS A 503 22.24 11.96 -19.92
N ASP A 504 21.85 13.22 -19.86
CA ASP A 504 20.64 13.77 -20.48
C ASP A 504 20.96 15.11 -21.16
N PRO A 505 21.59 15.09 -22.33
CA PRO A 505 22.08 16.32 -23.01
C PRO A 505 20.95 17.27 -23.43
N HIS A 506 19.71 16.79 -23.51
CA HIS A 506 18.54 17.61 -23.86
C HIS A 506 17.72 18.05 -22.63
N GLY A 507 18.06 17.59 -21.44
CA GLY A 507 17.37 17.95 -20.19
C GLY A 507 15.91 17.46 -20.14
N ILE A 508 15.60 16.34 -20.80
CA ILE A 508 14.22 15.83 -20.90
C ILE A 508 13.77 15.05 -19.64
N LEU A 509 14.70 14.48 -18.88
CA LEU A 509 14.35 13.66 -17.72
C LEU A 509 14.04 14.52 -16.50
N ALA A 510 12.80 14.48 -16.06
CA ALA A 510 12.28 15.13 -14.85
C ALA A 510 12.82 16.57 -14.65
N PRO A 511 12.60 17.50 -15.58
CA PRO A 511 13.11 18.86 -15.46
C PRO A 511 12.61 19.57 -14.20
N GLY A 512 13.50 20.34 -13.53
CA GLY A 512 13.21 21.01 -12.26
C GLY A 512 13.30 20.10 -11.02
N VAL A 513 13.75 18.85 -11.19
CA VAL A 513 14.01 17.90 -10.09
C VAL A 513 15.52 17.79 -9.90
N VAL A 514 16.00 17.84 -8.67
CA VAL A 514 17.41 17.85 -8.23
C VAL A 514 18.17 19.11 -8.68
N ILE A 515 18.08 19.48 -9.94
CA ILE A 515 18.74 20.65 -10.54
C ILE A 515 17.68 21.65 -11.00
N ASP A 516 17.67 22.82 -10.39
CA ASP A 516 16.86 23.97 -10.82
C ASP A 516 17.59 25.28 -10.47
N ASP A 517 17.53 26.25 -11.38
CA ASP A 517 18.11 27.57 -11.18
C ASP A 517 17.04 28.62 -10.76
N ASP A 518 15.74 28.24 -10.73
CA ASP A 518 14.66 29.12 -10.25
C ASP A 518 14.62 29.10 -8.71
N PRO A 519 14.92 30.22 -8.03
CA PRO A 519 14.93 30.27 -6.58
C PRO A 519 13.55 30.07 -5.95
N HIS A 520 12.47 30.24 -6.73
CA HIS A 520 11.08 30.08 -6.29
C HIS A 520 10.43 28.76 -6.75
N ALA A 521 11.20 27.82 -7.32
CA ALA A 521 10.68 26.52 -7.78
C ALA A 521 9.93 25.76 -6.66
N HIS A 522 10.38 25.87 -5.41
CA HIS A 522 9.79 25.21 -4.24
C HIS A 522 8.38 25.71 -3.88
N VAL A 523 8.00 26.93 -4.28
CA VAL A 523 6.66 27.52 -4.07
C VAL A 523 5.84 27.60 -5.36
N ALA A 524 6.31 27.00 -6.45
CA ALA A 524 5.59 26.94 -7.72
C ALA A 524 4.74 25.65 -7.81
N HIS A 525 3.64 25.70 -8.58
CA HIS A 525 2.78 24.53 -8.85
C HIS A 525 2.20 23.85 -7.60
N LEU A 526 1.86 24.62 -6.60
CA LEU A 526 1.36 24.08 -5.33
C LEU A 526 -0.05 23.52 -5.47
N LYS A 527 -0.28 22.38 -4.81
CA LYS A 527 -1.56 21.69 -4.73
C LYS A 527 -2.43 22.31 -3.63
N THR A 528 -3.71 22.49 -3.91
CA THR A 528 -4.71 22.83 -2.92
C THR A 528 -5.61 21.63 -2.62
N PHE A 529 -6.20 21.57 -1.42
CA PHE A 529 -7.04 20.47 -0.97
C PHE A 529 -8.51 20.96 -0.77
N PRO A 530 -9.29 21.09 -1.87
CA PRO A 530 -10.70 21.47 -1.72
C PRO A 530 -11.46 20.37 -0.97
N THR A 531 -12.39 20.79 -0.11
CA THR A 531 -13.30 19.88 0.59
C THR A 531 -14.37 19.38 -0.38
N VAL A 532 -14.64 18.08 -0.37
CA VAL A 532 -15.59 17.42 -1.28
C VAL A 532 -16.54 16.46 -0.58
N ASP A 533 -16.09 15.78 0.46
CA ASP A 533 -16.87 14.86 1.29
C ASP A 533 -16.09 14.63 2.60
N ALA A 534 -16.72 14.89 3.73
CA ALA A 534 -16.10 14.77 5.06
C ALA A 534 -15.44 13.40 5.31
N ALA A 535 -15.92 12.33 4.66
CA ALA A 535 -15.35 11.00 4.79
C ALA A 535 -14.00 10.82 4.04
N VAL A 536 -13.62 11.76 3.18
CA VAL A 536 -12.37 11.67 2.39
C VAL A 536 -11.49 12.92 2.48
N ASP A 537 -11.97 14.01 3.08
CA ASP A 537 -11.26 15.30 3.12
C ASP A 537 -9.95 15.22 3.91
N THR A 538 -9.82 14.26 4.86
CA THR A 538 -8.58 13.98 5.58
C THR A 538 -7.50 13.29 4.72
N CYS A 539 -7.81 12.85 3.48
CA CYS A 539 -6.85 12.22 2.59
C CYS A 539 -5.66 13.14 2.29
N VAL A 540 -4.44 12.62 2.49
CA VAL A 540 -3.17 13.30 2.14
C VAL A 540 -2.54 12.73 0.87
N GLU A 541 -3.26 11.92 0.12
CA GLU A 541 -2.84 11.36 -1.18
C GLU A 541 -1.54 10.53 -1.13
N CYS A 542 -1.21 9.94 0.02
CA CYS A 542 0.03 9.19 0.24
C CYS A 542 0.18 7.90 -0.59
N GLY A 543 -0.91 7.37 -1.17
CA GLY A 543 -0.87 6.20 -2.05
C GLY A 543 -0.85 4.83 -1.36
N TYR A 544 -0.84 4.75 -0.02
CA TYR A 544 -0.76 3.48 0.72
C TYR A 544 -1.91 2.50 0.41
N CYS A 545 -3.06 3.01 0.01
CA CYS A 545 -4.22 2.21 -0.37
C CYS A 545 -4.15 1.60 -1.79
N GLU A 546 -3.22 2.04 -2.65
CA GLU A 546 -3.19 1.62 -4.05
C GLU A 546 -2.80 0.15 -4.25
N PRO A 547 -1.75 -0.40 -3.59
CA PRO A 547 -1.38 -1.80 -3.77
C PRO A 547 -2.46 -2.80 -3.34
N ALA A 548 -3.29 -2.44 -2.35
CA ALA A 548 -4.38 -3.28 -1.88
C ALA A 548 -5.62 -3.26 -2.78
N CYS A 549 -5.72 -2.30 -3.71
CA CYS A 549 -6.90 -2.12 -4.53
C CYS A 549 -6.97 -3.13 -5.69
N PRO A 550 -8.06 -3.90 -5.85
CA PRO A 550 -8.19 -4.84 -6.97
C PRO A 550 -8.29 -4.15 -8.34
N SER A 551 -8.77 -2.90 -8.42
CA SER A 551 -8.86 -2.16 -9.69
C SER A 551 -7.56 -1.45 -10.12
N ARG A 552 -6.48 -1.57 -9.34
CA ARG A 552 -5.21 -0.86 -9.59
C ARG A 552 -4.59 -1.06 -10.98
N ARG A 553 -4.97 -2.12 -11.68
CA ARG A 553 -4.48 -2.46 -13.03
C ARG A 553 -5.52 -2.31 -14.13
N THR A 554 -6.75 -1.93 -13.77
CA THR A 554 -7.88 -1.86 -14.70
C THR A 554 -8.37 -0.44 -14.85
N THR A 555 -8.58 0.25 -13.73
CA THR A 555 -9.15 1.59 -13.66
C THR A 555 -8.49 2.39 -12.52
N THR A 556 -9.27 3.19 -11.77
CA THR A 556 -8.74 4.04 -10.72
C THR A 556 -8.60 3.33 -9.36
N THR A 557 -7.58 3.75 -8.60
CA THR A 557 -7.30 3.36 -7.22
C THR A 557 -8.07 4.23 -6.21
N PRO A 558 -8.09 3.88 -4.91
CA PRO A 558 -8.75 4.72 -3.90
C PRO A 558 -8.24 6.15 -3.85
N ARG A 559 -6.90 6.38 -3.86
CA ARG A 559 -6.32 7.73 -3.95
C ARG A 559 -6.84 8.47 -5.18
N GLN A 560 -6.77 7.85 -6.34
CA GLN A 560 -7.19 8.45 -7.61
C GLN A 560 -8.68 8.80 -7.63
N ARG A 561 -9.56 7.98 -7.00
CA ARG A 561 -10.99 8.30 -6.85
C ARG A 561 -11.22 9.57 -6.05
N ILE A 562 -10.50 9.73 -4.93
CA ILE A 562 -10.58 10.94 -4.09
C ILE A 562 -10.06 12.16 -4.86
N VAL A 563 -8.93 11.99 -5.56
CA VAL A 563 -8.35 13.03 -6.41
C VAL A 563 -9.33 13.49 -7.49
N LEU A 564 -9.99 12.56 -8.19
CA LEU A 564 -10.99 12.89 -9.19
C LEU A 564 -12.19 13.64 -8.59
N MET A 565 -12.64 13.27 -7.40
CA MET A 565 -13.69 14.03 -6.69
C MET A 565 -13.25 15.49 -6.43
N ARG A 566 -12.00 15.68 -5.99
CA ARG A 566 -11.42 17.01 -5.76
C ARG A 566 -11.30 17.82 -7.05
N GLU A 567 -10.85 17.19 -8.14
CA GLU A 567 -10.68 17.86 -9.42
C GLU A 567 -12.02 18.22 -10.08
N ILE A 568 -13.05 17.39 -9.93
CA ILE A 568 -14.42 17.73 -10.32
C ILE A 568 -14.89 18.97 -9.55
N GLY A 569 -14.69 19.00 -8.24
CA GLY A 569 -15.01 20.16 -7.40
C GLY A 569 -14.25 21.42 -7.81
N ARG A 570 -12.94 21.30 -8.06
CA ARG A 570 -12.08 22.39 -8.52
C ARG A 570 -12.51 22.92 -9.89
N ALA A 571 -12.75 22.04 -10.86
CA ALA A 571 -13.19 22.41 -12.21
C ALA A 571 -14.51 23.19 -12.19
N ARG A 572 -15.45 22.80 -11.30
CA ARG A 572 -16.70 23.54 -11.09
C ARG A 572 -16.46 24.94 -10.51
N ALA A 573 -15.61 25.03 -9.47
CA ALA A 573 -15.28 26.30 -8.82
C ALA A 573 -14.57 27.28 -9.76
N GLU A 574 -13.74 26.78 -10.66
CA GLU A 574 -13.01 27.56 -11.68
C GLU A 574 -13.83 27.84 -12.94
N GLY A 575 -15.06 27.35 -13.04
CA GLY A 575 -15.93 27.55 -14.20
C GLY A 575 -15.58 26.70 -15.43
N ARG A 576 -14.74 25.65 -15.26
CA ARG A 576 -14.38 24.66 -16.31
C ARG A 576 -15.47 23.58 -16.40
N ALA A 577 -16.69 24.00 -16.85
CA ALA A 577 -17.88 23.15 -16.82
C ALA A 577 -17.75 21.89 -17.69
N ASP A 578 -17.09 22.02 -18.86
CA ASP A 578 -16.90 20.88 -19.78
C ASP A 578 -15.97 19.81 -19.18
N ASP A 579 -14.86 20.24 -18.54
CA ASP A 579 -13.94 19.33 -17.85
C ASP A 579 -14.66 18.60 -16.70
N ALA A 580 -15.41 19.34 -15.87
CA ALA A 580 -16.17 18.75 -14.78
C ALA A 580 -17.17 17.71 -15.29
N ALA A 581 -17.95 18.03 -16.33
CA ALA A 581 -18.92 17.14 -16.92
C ALA A 581 -18.28 15.87 -17.56
N GLN A 582 -17.10 16.02 -18.16
CA GLN A 582 -16.35 14.87 -18.70
C GLN A 582 -15.84 13.99 -17.58
N LEU A 583 -15.18 14.55 -16.56
CA LEU A 583 -14.67 13.81 -15.41
C LEU A 583 -15.80 13.07 -14.67
N GLU A 584 -16.97 13.66 -14.51
CA GLU A 584 -18.13 13.02 -13.91
C GLU A 584 -18.65 11.83 -14.70
N ARG A 585 -18.71 11.93 -16.03
CA ARG A 585 -19.08 10.79 -16.87
C ARG A 585 -18.09 9.65 -16.76
N ASP A 586 -16.80 9.96 -16.83
CA ASP A 586 -15.72 8.96 -16.72
C ASP A 586 -15.70 8.35 -15.31
N PHE A 587 -15.91 9.15 -14.25
CA PHE A 587 -15.94 8.71 -12.86
C PHE A 587 -16.96 7.61 -12.60
N GLY A 588 -18.08 7.62 -13.34
CA GLY A 588 -19.12 6.58 -13.25
C GLY A 588 -18.54 5.18 -13.43
N TYR A 589 -17.80 4.96 -14.51
CA TYR A 589 -17.15 3.67 -14.78
C TYR A 589 -15.84 3.51 -14.01
N GLU A 590 -14.90 4.46 -14.18
CA GLU A 590 -13.53 4.37 -13.69
C GLU A 590 -13.43 4.27 -12.15
N ALA A 591 -14.39 4.83 -11.43
CA ALA A 591 -14.36 4.89 -9.98
C ALA A 591 -15.49 4.11 -9.31
N VAL A 592 -16.75 4.35 -9.72
CA VAL A 592 -17.92 3.82 -9.02
C VAL A 592 -18.21 2.36 -9.39
N GLN A 593 -18.26 2.05 -10.69
CA GLN A 593 -18.63 0.70 -11.16
C GLN A 593 -17.52 -0.31 -10.91
N THR A 594 -16.26 0.04 -11.18
CA THR A 594 -15.11 -0.85 -11.04
C THR A 594 -14.55 -0.93 -9.61
N CYS A 595 -15.13 -0.22 -8.64
CA CYS A 595 -14.83 -0.45 -7.23
C CYS A 595 -15.40 -1.80 -6.77
N ALA A 596 -14.57 -2.72 -6.29
CA ALA A 596 -15.04 -3.98 -5.71
C ALA A 596 -15.83 -3.76 -4.40
N ALA A 597 -15.68 -2.59 -3.76
CA ALA A 597 -16.26 -2.26 -2.46
C ALA A 597 -15.89 -3.28 -1.36
N ASP A 598 -14.70 -3.87 -1.50
CA ASP A 598 -14.09 -4.82 -0.58
C ASP A 598 -13.52 -4.17 0.68
N SER A 599 -13.33 -2.86 0.67
CA SER A 599 -12.83 -2.02 1.77
C SER A 599 -11.43 -2.39 2.31
N LEU A 600 -10.63 -3.21 1.61
CA LEU A 600 -9.22 -3.46 2.01
C LEU A 600 -8.39 -2.18 2.04
N CYS A 601 -8.79 -1.18 1.26
CA CYS A 601 -8.14 0.13 1.25
C CYS A 601 -8.14 0.83 2.62
N VAL A 602 -9.14 0.62 3.47
CA VAL A 602 -9.20 1.21 4.81
C VAL A 602 -8.10 0.66 5.73
N ARG A 603 -7.77 -0.62 5.60
CA ARG A 603 -6.72 -1.27 6.41
C ARG A 603 -5.32 -0.75 6.08
N SER A 604 -5.13 -0.33 4.84
CA SER A 604 -3.87 0.26 4.38
C SER A 604 -3.85 1.79 4.53
N CYS A 605 -5.00 2.41 4.83
CA CYS A 605 -5.12 3.86 4.93
C CYS A 605 -4.70 4.35 6.31
N PRO A 606 -3.66 5.19 6.42
CA PRO A 606 -3.21 5.69 7.71
C PRO A 606 -4.23 6.60 8.41
N VAL A 607 -5.15 7.19 7.66
CA VAL A 607 -6.26 8.02 8.20
C VAL A 607 -7.61 7.31 8.12
N SER A 608 -7.61 5.98 7.97
CA SER A 608 -8.78 5.09 8.04
C SER A 608 -9.94 5.44 7.09
N ILE A 609 -9.65 5.95 5.89
CA ILE A 609 -10.66 6.27 4.88
C ILE A 609 -11.14 4.99 4.19
N ASP A 610 -12.43 4.69 4.28
CA ASP A 610 -13.08 3.65 3.50
C ASP A 610 -13.65 4.21 2.19
N THR A 611 -12.83 4.17 1.13
CA THR A 611 -13.27 4.57 -0.21
C THR A 611 -14.35 3.63 -0.76
N GLY A 612 -14.37 2.37 -0.34
CA GLY A 612 -15.44 1.42 -0.69
C GLY A 612 -16.82 1.86 -0.20
N ALA A 613 -16.89 2.34 1.05
CA ALA A 613 -18.12 2.91 1.60
C ALA A 613 -18.56 4.18 0.84
N VAL A 614 -17.60 5.04 0.47
CA VAL A 614 -17.89 6.23 -0.36
C VAL A 614 -18.47 5.83 -1.71
N MET A 615 -17.90 4.85 -2.40
CA MET A 615 -18.43 4.39 -3.70
C MET A 615 -19.81 3.72 -3.56
N LYS A 616 -20.09 3.03 -2.46
CA LYS A 616 -21.46 2.52 -2.15
C LYS A 616 -22.46 3.67 -2.03
N ARG A 617 -22.10 4.79 -1.36
CA ARG A 617 -22.97 5.99 -1.28
C ARG A 617 -23.18 6.63 -2.65
N GLN A 618 -22.14 6.70 -3.50
CA GLN A 618 -22.27 7.20 -4.87
C GLN A 618 -23.23 6.33 -5.71
N ARG A 619 -23.17 5.00 -5.58
CA ARG A 619 -24.14 4.09 -6.20
C ARG A 619 -25.56 4.35 -5.72
N ALA A 620 -25.72 4.52 -4.40
CA ALA A 620 -27.03 4.82 -3.79
C ALA A 620 -27.61 6.15 -4.29
N ALA A 621 -26.78 7.18 -4.41
CA ALA A 621 -27.20 8.48 -4.95
C ALA A 621 -27.65 8.41 -6.43
N GLY A 622 -27.11 7.45 -7.21
CA GLY A 622 -27.51 7.19 -8.59
C GLY A 622 -28.87 6.50 -8.73
N HIS A 623 -29.45 5.97 -7.65
CA HIS A 623 -30.72 5.26 -7.69
C HIS A 623 -31.92 6.17 -7.39
N GLY A 624 -32.84 6.29 -8.34
CA GLY A 624 -34.12 6.94 -8.09
C GLY A 624 -35.08 6.12 -7.20
N ARG A 625 -36.17 6.74 -6.76
CA ARG A 625 -37.15 6.13 -5.85
C ARG A 625 -37.73 4.79 -6.35
N LEU A 626 -37.92 4.64 -7.67
CA LEU A 626 -38.42 3.39 -8.24
C LEU A 626 -37.42 2.24 -8.13
N ALA A 627 -36.13 2.50 -8.35
CA ALA A 627 -35.06 1.53 -8.17
C ALA A 627 -34.95 1.10 -6.70
N GLN A 628 -34.99 2.04 -5.75
CA GLN A 628 -34.99 1.73 -4.31
C GLN A 628 -36.19 0.85 -3.92
N ARG A 629 -37.41 1.15 -4.43
CA ARG A 629 -38.58 0.29 -4.22
C ARG A 629 -38.39 -1.11 -4.81
N GLY A 630 -37.79 -1.21 -6.01
CA GLY A 630 -37.42 -2.48 -6.59
C GLY A 630 -36.49 -3.29 -5.68
N GLY A 631 -35.50 -2.64 -5.05
CA GLY A 631 -34.63 -3.24 -4.04
C GLY A 631 -35.39 -3.79 -2.83
N VAL A 632 -36.42 -3.07 -2.34
CA VAL A 632 -37.28 -3.53 -1.23
C VAL A 632 -38.10 -4.77 -1.65
N VAL A 633 -38.75 -4.73 -2.83
CA VAL A 633 -39.53 -5.87 -3.33
C VAL A 633 -38.62 -7.10 -3.52
N ALA A 634 -37.41 -6.92 -4.01
CA ALA A 634 -36.44 -8.04 -4.11
C ALA A 634 -36.06 -8.58 -2.72
N ALA A 635 -35.90 -7.73 -1.71
CA ALA A 635 -35.64 -8.15 -0.34
C ALA A 635 -36.84 -8.93 0.27
N GLU A 636 -38.06 -8.43 0.07
CA GLU A 636 -39.29 -9.09 0.56
C GLU A 636 -39.55 -10.43 -0.10
N ARG A 637 -39.16 -10.57 -1.37
CA ARG A 637 -39.42 -11.77 -2.20
C ARG A 637 -38.11 -12.54 -2.50
N TRP A 638 -37.12 -12.46 -1.61
CA TRP A 638 -35.80 -13.02 -1.87
C TRP A 638 -35.81 -14.51 -2.23
N GLN A 639 -36.63 -15.32 -1.56
CA GLN A 639 -36.79 -16.75 -1.89
C GLN A 639 -37.17 -16.99 -3.34
N GLN A 640 -38.11 -16.16 -3.89
CA GLN A 640 -38.50 -16.26 -5.29
C GLN A 640 -37.38 -15.78 -6.24
N VAL A 641 -36.67 -14.71 -5.87
CA VAL A 641 -35.52 -14.18 -6.63
C VAL A 641 -34.43 -15.24 -6.70
N GLU A 642 -34.05 -15.82 -5.56
CA GLU A 642 -33.06 -16.91 -5.49
C GLU A 642 -33.47 -18.13 -6.28
N GLY A 643 -34.77 -18.54 -6.17
CA GLY A 643 -35.32 -19.65 -6.90
C GLY A 643 -35.30 -19.48 -8.42
N LEU A 644 -35.64 -18.29 -8.92
CA LEU A 644 -35.56 -17.94 -10.34
C LEU A 644 -34.11 -17.92 -10.85
N ALA A 645 -33.20 -17.36 -10.06
CA ALA A 645 -31.78 -17.34 -10.41
C ALA A 645 -31.21 -18.78 -10.49
N ARG A 646 -31.56 -19.66 -9.55
CA ARG A 646 -31.14 -21.07 -9.57
C ARG A 646 -31.76 -21.83 -10.76
N LEU A 647 -33.02 -21.56 -11.12
CA LEU A 647 -33.61 -22.13 -12.31
C LEU A 647 -32.88 -21.70 -13.58
N GLY A 648 -32.58 -20.42 -13.69
CA GLY A 648 -31.77 -19.87 -14.81
C GLY A 648 -30.38 -20.52 -14.91
N LEU A 649 -29.70 -20.71 -13.77
CA LEU A 649 -28.41 -21.42 -13.70
C LEU A 649 -28.55 -22.88 -14.13
N GLY A 650 -29.61 -23.59 -13.67
CA GLY A 650 -29.86 -24.98 -14.08
C GLY A 650 -30.18 -25.14 -15.59
N VAL A 651 -30.83 -24.15 -16.18
CA VAL A 651 -31.03 -24.11 -17.64
C VAL A 651 -29.70 -23.86 -18.37
N ALA A 652 -28.85 -22.94 -17.85
CA ALA A 652 -27.55 -22.67 -18.42
C ALA A 652 -26.62 -23.89 -18.34
N ASP A 653 -26.61 -24.60 -17.21
CA ASP A 653 -25.84 -25.82 -16.97
C ASP A 653 -26.26 -27.00 -17.88
N ALA A 654 -27.55 -27.06 -18.23
CA ALA A 654 -28.09 -28.09 -19.13
C ALA A 654 -27.80 -27.85 -20.63
N LEU A 655 -27.27 -26.68 -20.98
CA LEU A 655 -26.91 -26.31 -22.34
C LEU A 655 -25.37 -26.45 -22.56
N PRO A 656 -24.91 -26.71 -23.80
CA PRO A 656 -23.47 -26.63 -24.08
C PRO A 656 -22.88 -25.26 -23.68
N ASP A 657 -21.74 -25.25 -23.01
CA ASP A 657 -21.10 -24.03 -22.44
C ASP A 657 -21.01 -22.84 -23.41
N ALA A 658 -20.82 -23.09 -24.69
CA ALA A 658 -20.78 -22.07 -25.73
C ALA A 658 -22.11 -21.28 -25.87
N VAL A 659 -23.26 -21.89 -25.56
CA VAL A 659 -24.57 -21.26 -25.78
C VAL A 659 -24.83 -20.13 -24.77
N PRO A 660 -24.75 -20.33 -23.44
CA PRO A 660 -24.93 -19.24 -22.49
C PRO A 660 -23.82 -18.18 -22.63
N ALA A 661 -22.58 -18.56 -22.96
CA ALA A 661 -21.51 -17.64 -23.17
C ALA A 661 -21.76 -16.71 -24.39
N VAL A 662 -22.18 -17.25 -25.53
CA VAL A 662 -22.51 -16.43 -26.72
C VAL A 662 -23.76 -15.58 -26.45
N ALA A 663 -24.78 -16.13 -25.81
CA ALA A 663 -26.01 -15.41 -25.50
C ALA A 663 -25.74 -14.20 -24.58
N SER A 664 -24.92 -14.38 -23.53
CA SER A 664 -24.59 -13.30 -22.62
C SER A 664 -23.79 -12.20 -23.32
N ARG A 665 -22.82 -12.54 -24.17
CA ARG A 665 -22.03 -11.57 -24.97
C ARG A 665 -22.90 -10.79 -25.95
N LEU A 666 -23.86 -11.44 -26.60
CA LEU A 666 -24.82 -10.77 -27.50
C LEU A 666 -25.74 -9.83 -26.71
N ALA A 667 -26.26 -10.28 -25.57
CA ALA A 667 -27.09 -9.45 -24.71
C ALA A 667 -26.37 -8.20 -24.22
N ARG A 668 -25.08 -8.32 -23.86
CA ARG A 668 -24.21 -7.18 -23.46
C ARG A 668 -23.96 -6.15 -24.56
N ARG A 669 -24.18 -6.49 -25.84
CA ARG A 669 -24.11 -5.52 -26.95
C ARG A 669 -25.34 -4.61 -27.05
N VAL A 670 -26.46 -5.04 -26.51
CA VAL A 670 -27.78 -4.36 -26.63
C VAL A 670 -28.23 -3.77 -25.29
N LEU A 671 -27.92 -4.44 -24.20
CA LEU A 671 -28.29 -4.05 -22.83
C LEU A 671 -27.07 -3.54 -22.06
N PRO A 672 -27.25 -2.69 -21.03
CA PRO A 672 -26.18 -2.19 -20.22
C PRO A 672 -25.36 -3.34 -19.59
N THR A 673 -24.04 -3.24 -19.68
CA THR A 673 -23.09 -4.22 -19.13
C THR A 673 -23.17 -4.34 -17.60
N GLU A 674 -23.74 -3.32 -16.95
CA GLU A 674 -23.99 -3.28 -15.50
C GLU A 674 -25.13 -4.21 -15.04
N VAL A 675 -25.93 -4.68 -15.97
CA VAL A 675 -27.14 -5.49 -15.70
C VAL A 675 -26.96 -6.93 -16.21
N VAL A 676 -26.26 -7.10 -17.32
CA VAL A 676 -26.09 -8.42 -17.97
C VAL A 676 -24.73 -9.00 -17.58
N PRO A 677 -24.68 -10.08 -16.78
CA PRO A 677 -23.42 -10.75 -16.46
C PRO A 677 -22.82 -11.42 -17.70
N GLU A 678 -21.50 -11.40 -17.81
CA GLU A 678 -20.77 -12.24 -18.75
C GLU A 678 -20.60 -13.63 -18.14
N VAL A 679 -21.17 -14.61 -18.83
CA VAL A 679 -21.15 -16.00 -18.43
C VAL A 679 -20.05 -16.72 -19.20
N GLY A 680 -19.20 -17.45 -18.49
CA GLY A 680 -18.15 -18.30 -19.05
C GLY A 680 -18.44 -19.79 -18.87
N PRO A 681 -17.58 -20.66 -19.40
CA PRO A 681 -17.69 -22.11 -19.22
C PRO A 681 -17.44 -22.56 -17.76
N ASP A 682 -16.95 -21.66 -16.94
CA ASP A 682 -16.66 -21.82 -15.51
C ASP A 682 -17.86 -21.52 -14.60
N LEU A 683 -19.07 -21.30 -15.17
CA LEU A 683 -20.26 -21.06 -14.38
C LEU A 683 -20.67 -22.38 -13.68
N PRO A 684 -20.69 -22.42 -12.32
CA PRO A 684 -21.01 -23.66 -11.62
C PRO A 684 -22.47 -24.04 -11.78
N ALA A 685 -22.75 -25.35 -11.69
CA ALA A 685 -24.10 -25.85 -11.51
C ALA A 685 -24.76 -25.26 -10.27
N PRO A 686 -26.10 -25.07 -10.27
CA PRO A 686 -26.79 -24.51 -9.11
C PRO A 686 -26.71 -25.44 -7.90
N GLY A 687 -26.45 -24.86 -6.72
CA GLY A 687 -26.47 -25.54 -5.45
C GLY A 687 -27.90 -25.97 -5.04
N ARG A 688 -28.02 -26.67 -3.90
CA ARG A 688 -29.34 -27.08 -3.34
C ARG A 688 -30.00 -25.92 -2.60
N PRO A 689 -31.36 -25.89 -2.50
CA PRO A 689 -32.06 -25.02 -1.56
C PRO A 689 -31.52 -25.21 -0.14
N ARG A 690 -31.34 -24.13 0.57
CA ARG A 690 -30.78 -24.18 1.95
C ARG A 690 -31.69 -24.92 2.93
N SER A 691 -33.02 -24.84 2.73
CA SER A 691 -34.02 -25.60 3.49
C SER A 691 -33.98 -27.11 3.27
N GLN A 692 -33.28 -27.60 2.23
CA GLN A 692 -33.08 -29.03 1.97
C GLN A 692 -31.81 -29.62 2.57
N LEU A 693 -31.04 -28.84 3.33
CA LEU A 693 -29.90 -29.35 4.08
C LEU A 693 -30.36 -30.36 5.12
N THR A 694 -29.67 -31.50 5.20
CA THR A 694 -30.02 -32.60 6.10
C THR A 694 -29.07 -32.73 7.27
N GLY A 695 -29.50 -33.34 8.36
CA GLY A 695 -28.65 -33.48 9.55
C GLY A 695 -28.70 -32.29 10.49
N VAL A 696 -29.74 -31.48 10.40
CA VAL A 696 -30.02 -30.35 11.27
C VAL A 696 -31.03 -30.74 12.36
N VAL A 697 -30.97 -30.05 13.50
CA VAL A 697 -31.88 -30.25 14.65
C VAL A 697 -32.73 -29.00 14.88
N GLY A 698 -33.68 -29.07 15.79
CA GLY A 698 -34.42 -27.88 16.23
C GLY A 698 -33.55 -26.95 17.08
N PRO A 699 -33.89 -25.63 17.16
CA PRO A 699 -33.10 -24.67 17.93
C PRO A 699 -32.91 -25.04 19.39
N ASP A 700 -33.88 -25.70 19.99
CA ASP A 700 -33.86 -26.07 21.44
C ASP A 700 -32.76 -27.09 21.79
N THR A 701 -32.35 -27.91 20.82
CA THR A 701 -31.33 -28.96 21.01
C THR A 701 -30.03 -28.69 20.29
N ALA A 702 -29.89 -27.51 19.70
CA ALA A 702 -28.70 -27.13 18.93
C ALA A 702 -27.61 -26.54 19.83
N ASP A 703 -26.36 -26.73 19.43
CA ASP A 703 -25.18 -26.10 19.99
C ASP A 703 -24.81 -24.81 19.21
N VAL A 704 -25.26 -24.70 17.97
CA VAL A 704 -24.93 -23.61 17.05
C VAL A 704 -26.01 -23.43 15.99
N VAL A 705 -26.17 -22.20 15.51
CA VAL A 705 -27.05 -21.86 14.39
C VAL A 705 -26.21 -21.65 13.12
N LEU A 706 -26.51 -22.33 12.04
CA LEU A 706 -25.91 -22.10 10.72
C LEU A 706 -26.85 -21.25 9.87
N LEU A 707 -26.36 -20.09 9.39
CA LEU A 707 -27.00 -19.36 8.30
C LEU A 707 -26.22 -19.59 7.00
N PRO A 708 -26.59 -20.57 6.17
CA PRO A 708 -25.91 -20.85 4.93
C PRO A 708 -26.04 -19.67 3.96
N SER A 709 -24.98 -19.36 3.21
CA SER A 709 -24.97 -18.27 2.26
C SER A 709 -25.89 -18.52 1.06
N CYS A 710 -26.50 -17.45 0.53
CA CYS A 710 -27.27 -17.54 -0.72
C CYS A 710 -26.33 -17.82 -1.91
N THR A 711 -25.06 -17.44 -1.86
CA THR A 711 -24.06 -17.80 -2.88
C THR A 711 -23.82 -19.30 -2.91
N GLY A 712 -23.85 -19.97 -1.78
CA GLY A 712 -23.80 -21.43 -1.70
C GLY A 712 -25.00 -22.11 -2.35
N ALA A 713 -26.22 -21.57 -2.19
CA ALA A 713 -27.41 -22.06 -2.87
C ALA A 713 -27.40 -21.82 -4.40
N LEU A 714 -26.76 -20.70 -4.83
CA LEU A 714 -26.64 -20.36 -6.26
C LEU A 714 -25.54 -21.15 -6.97
N PHE A 715 -24.36 -21.27 -6.36
CA PHE A 715 -23.13 -21.73 -7.03
C PHE A 715 -22.48 -22.95 -6.35
N GLY A 716 -23.16 -23.61 -5.43
CA GLY A 716 -22.56 -24.61 -4.55
C GLY A 716 -21.75 -23.98 -3.42
N GLY A 717 -21.67 -24.63 -2.27
CA GLY A 717 -20.94 -24.12 -1.12
C GLY A 717 -20.77 -25.17 -0.02
N PRO A 718 -20.01 -24.85 1.06
CA PRO A 718 -19.51 -25.82 2.02
C PRO A 718 -20.52 -26.20 3.13
N ALA A 719 -21.79 -25.75 3.05
CA ALA A 719 -22.77 -25.98 4.11
C ALA A 719 -22.90 -27.46 4.50
N SER A 720 -22.94 -28.38 3.50
CA SER A 720 -23.02 -29.82 3.74
C SER A 720 -21.76 -30.37 4.42
N SER A 721 -20.59 -29.91 4.01
CA SER A 721 -19.28 -30.26 4.61
C SER A 721 -19.15 -29.73 6.04
N LEU A 722 -19.62 -28.51 6.27
CA LEU A 722 -19.66 -27.93 7.63
C LEU A 722 -20.56 -28.76 8.56
N LEU A 723 -21.74 -29.18 8.09
CA LEU A 723 -22.65 -30.05 8.84
C LEU A 723 -22.02 -31.43 9.11
N ALA A 724 -21.28 -31.99 8.15
CA ALA A 724 -20.55 -33.26 8.34
C ALA A 724 -19.45 -33.12 9.39
N LEU A 725 -18.66 -32.06 9.34
CA LEU A 725 -17.62 -31.77 10.31
C LEU A 725 -18.20 -31.54 11.74
N ALA A 726 -19.26 -30.75 11.84
CA ALA A 726 -19.96 -30.53 13.09
C ALA A 726 -20.44 -31.84 13.71
N ARG A 727 -21.07 -32.74 12.89
CA ARG A 727 -21.52 -34.04 13.34
C ARG A 727 -20.37 -34.95 13.79
N ALA A 728 -19.28 -34.96 13.04
CA ALA A 728 -18.07 -35.71 13.42
C ALA A 728 -17.48 -35.22 14.76
N ALA A 729 -17.62 -33.93 15.05
CA ALA A 729 -17.24 -33.32 16.33
C ALA A 729 -18.28 -33.49 17.45
N GLY A 730 -19.40 -34.14 17.19
CA GLY A 730 -20.48 -34.33 18.17
C GLY A 730 -21.32 -33.07 18.43
N LEU A 731 -21.36 -32.12 17.48
CA LEU A 731 -22.09 -30.86 17.62
C LEU A 731 -23.39 -30.88 16.81
N ALA A 732 -24.47 -30.38 17.41
CA ALA A 732 -25.76 -30.26 16.81
C ALA A 732 -25.98 -28.85 16.21
N VAL A 733 -26.45 -28.80 14.97
CA VAL A 733 -26.60 -27.57 14.21
C VAL A 733 -28.07 -27.32 13.87
N ALA A 734 -28.59 -26.11 14.14
CA ALA A 734 -29.90 -25.67 13.70
C ALA A 734 -29.81 -24.70 12.51
N LEU A 735 -30.89 -24.57 11.76
CA LEU A 735 -31.08 -23.52 10.74
C LEU A 735 -32.13 -22.51 11.21
N PRO A 736 -32.04 -21.24 10.84
CA PRO A 736 -33.12 -20.28 11.04
C PRO A 736 -34.35 -20.68 10.26
N GLU A 737 -35.52 -20.35 10.79
CA GLU A 737 -36.79 -20.53 10.07
C GLU A 737 -36.77 -19.72 8.76
N GLN A 738 -37.41 -20.27 7.72
CA GLN A 738 -37.51 -19.65 6.39
C GLN A 738 -36.13 -19.26 5.83
N VAL A 739 -35.09 -20.06 6.05
CA VAL A 739 -33.69 -19.79 5.69
C VAL A 739 -33.55 -19.38 4.22
N ASP A 740 -34.36 -19.90 3.28
CA ASP A 740 -34.32 -19.52 1.87
C ASP A 740 -34.77 -18.07 1.60
N ALA A 741 -35.48 -17.44 2.55
CA ALA A 741 -35.90 -16.04 2.47
C ALA A 741 -34.89 -15.05 3.09
N LEU A 742 -33.77 -15.54 3.67
CA LEU A 742 -32.79 -14.75 4.37
C LEU A 742 -31.55 -14.49 3.52
N CYS A 743 -30.90 -13.34 3.75
CA CYS A 743 -29.62 -12.99 3.17
C CYS A 743 -28.86 -12.03 4.12
N CYS A 744 -27.53 -12.04 4.11
CA CYS A 744 -26.72 -11.13 4.91
C CYS A 744 -26.88 -9.64 4.54
N GLY A 745 -27.59 -9.30 3.45
CA GLY A 745 -27.81 -7.94 3.01
C GLY A 745 -26.72 -7.35 2.09
N THR A 746 -25.56 -7.99 1.99
CA THR A 746 -24.42 -7.52 1.18
C THR A 746 -24.78 -7.18 -0.29
N PRO A 747 -25.62 -7.94 -1.02
CA PRO A 747 -25.99 -7.56 -2.40
C PRO A 747 -26.65 -6.19 -2.51
N TRP A 748 -27.52 -5.83 -1.57
CA TRP A 748 -28.15 -4.52 -1.55
C TRP A 748 -27.17 -3.41 -1.15
N SER A 749 -26.38 -3.64 -0.09
CA SER A 749 -25.35 -2.70 0.36
C SER A 749 -24.35 -2.42 -0.76
N SER A 750 -23.80 -3.45 -1.40
CA SER A 750 -22.81 -3.32 -2.47
C SER A 750 -23.33 -2.57 -3.69
N LYS A 751 -24.60 -2.74 -4.02
CA LYS A 751 -25.25 -2.10 -5.18
C LYS A 751 -25.87 -0.74 -4.87
N GLY A 752 -25.94 -0.31 -3.60
CA GLY A 752 -26.50 0.97 -3.19
C GLY A 752 -28.05 0.96 -3.04
N PHE A 753 -28.66 -0.19 -2.89
CA PHE A 753 -30.10 -0.29 -2.57
C PHE A 753 -30.34 -0.17 -1.06
N THR A 754 -30.24 1.03 -0.52
CA THR A 754 -30.25 1.29 0.94
C THR A 754 -31.54 0.83 1.61
N ASP A 755 -32.72 1.05 0.98
CA ASP A 755 -34.01 0.68 1.54
C ASP A 755 -34.20 -0.85 1.54
N GLY A 756 -33.75 -1.52 0.48
CA GLY A 756 -33.72 -2.98 0.39
C GLY A 756 -32.74 -3.60 1.41
N HIS A 757 -31.60 -2.96 1.65
CA HIS A 757 -30.63 -3.37 2.67
C HIS A 757 -31.24 -3.31 4.07
N ARG A 758 -31.94 -2.24 4.41
CA ARG A 758 -32.65 -2.08 5.69
C ARG A 758 -33.76 -3.14 5.85
N ALA A 759 -34.57 -3.37 4.81
CA ALA A 759 -35.64 -4.35 4.84
C ALA A 759 -35.13 -5.78 5.05
N MET A 760 -34.09 -6.20 4.31
CA MET A 760 -33.45 -7.50 4.49
C MET A 760 -32.73 -7.59 5.83
N GLY A 761 -32.06 -6.53 6.26
CA GLY A 761 -31.35 -6.46 7.52
C GLY A 761 -32.29 -6.70 8.71
N ALA A 762 -33.44 -6.02 8.77
CA ALA A 762 -34.43 -6.24 9.82
C ALA A 762 -34.91 -7.69 9.84
N ARG A 763 -35.20 -8.27 8.68
CA ARG A 763 -35.64 -9.67 8.57
C ARG A 763 -34.62 -10.67 9.07
N VAL A 764 -33.37 -10.55 8.63
CA VAL A 764 -32.32 -11.49 9.04
C VAL A 764 -31.98 -11.33 10.52
N ALA A 765 -31.91 -10.09 11.04
CA ALA A 765 -31.67 -9.83 12.45
C ALA A 765 -32.71 -10.49 13.35
N ASP A 766 -34.00 -10.34 13.00
CA ASP A 766 -35.13 -10.96 13.71
C ASP A 766 -35.09 -12.51 13.68
N ALA A 767 -34.78 -13.09 12.49
CA ALA A 767 -34.68 -14.53 12.34
C ALA A 767 -33.48 -15.09 13.14
N LEU A 768 -32.34 -14.43 13.14
CA LEU A 768 -31.16 -14.85 13.87
C LEU A 768 -31.36 -14.70 15.39
N TRP A 769 -32.02 -13.63 15.84
CA TRP A 769 -32.38 -13.47 17.25
C TRP A 769 -33.21 -14.63 17.79
N ARG A 770 -34.25 -15.04 17.03
CA ARG A 770 -35.08 -16.20 17.42
C ARG A 770 -34.30 -17.51 17.36
N ALA A 771 -33.58 -17.76 16.26
CA ALA A 771 -32.82 -19.00 16.10
C ALA A 771 -31.70 -19.17 17.11
N SER A 772 -31.06 -18.06 17.52
CA SER A 772 -29.98 -18.04 18.53
C SER A 772 -30.49 -18.04 19.97
N ARG A 773 -31.80 -18.16 20.20
CA ARG A 773 -32.41 -18.08 21.55
C ARG A 773 -32.03 -16.78 22.28
N GLY A 774 -32.13 -15.64 21.55
CA GLY A 774 -31.79 -14.36 22.15
C GLY A 774 -30.29 -14.12 22.28
N GLY A 775 -29.45 -14.78 21.47
CA GLY A 775 -27.99 -14.65 21.48
C GLY A 775 -27.27 -15.68 22.37
N GLU A 776 -27.98 -16.66 22.93
CA GLU A 776 -27.36 -17.77 23.68
C GLU A 776 -26.50 -18.67 22.78
N LEU A 777 -26.98 -18.94 21.56
CA LEU A 777 -26.27 -19.73 20.57
C LEU A 777 -25.48 -18.86 19.61
N PRO A 778 -24.23 -19.21 19.27
CA PRO A 778 -23.51 -18.53 18.20
C PRO A 778 -24.15 -18.81 16.85
N VAL A 779 -24.11 -17.83 15.97
CA VAL A 779 -24.52 -17.93 14.57
C VAL A 779 -23.26 -18.05 13.70
N VAL A 780 -23.21 -19.08 12.87
CA VAL A 780 -22.10 -19.35 11.96
C VAL A 780 -22.53 -19.09 10.51
N MET A 781 -21.67 -18.40 9.77
CA MET A 781 -21.81 -18.16 8.33
C MET A 781 -20.76 -18.95 7.56
N ASP A 782 -21.16 -19.56 6.45
CA ASP A 782 -20.29 -20.37 5.58
C ASP A 782 -19.58 -19.59 4.47
N ALA A 783 -19.58 -18.26 4.56
CA ALA A 783 -18.92 -17.37 3.62
C ALA A 783 -18.42 -16.10 4.35
N ALA A 784 -17.12 -15.87 4.30
CA ALA A 784 -16.46 -14.76 5.00
C ALA A 784 -17.02 -13.37 4.61
N SER A 785 -17.38 -13.17 3.34
CA SER A 785 -18.02 -11.92 2.88
C SER A 785 -19.42 -11.71 3.48
N CYS A 786 -20.15 -12.78 3.76
CA CYS A 786 -21.47 -12.70 4.39
C CYS A 786 -21.33 -12.42 5.90
N THR A 787 -20.37 -13.06 6.57
CA THR A 787 -20.04 -12.80 7.98
C THR A 787 -19.72 -11.33 8.19
N HIS A 788 -18.79 -10.79 7.39
CA HIS A 788 -18.45 -9.36 7.42
C HIS A 788 -19.64 -8.45 7.10
N GLY A 789 -20.52 -8.88 6.17
CA GLY A 789 -21.76 -8.16 5.88
C GLY A 789 -22.72 -8.08 7.06
N LEU A 790 -22.83 -9.14 7.85
CA LEU A 790 -23.65 -9.17 9.08
C LEU A 790 -23.03 -8.30 10.20
N GLU A 791 -21.71 -8.29 10.37
CA GLU A 791 -21.06 -7.40 11.36
C GLU A 791 -21.41 -5.93 11.13
N GLY A 792 -21.49 -5.52 9.85
CA GLY A 792 -21.87 -4.14 9.48
C GLY A 792 -23.37 -3.84 9.59
N LEU A 793 -24.21 -4.85 9.85
CA LEU A 793 -25.66 -4.70 9.76
C LEU A 793 -26.23 -3.78 10.84
N GLY A 794 -25.63 -3.76 12.03
CA GLY A 794 -26.06 -2.89 13.13
C GLY A 794 -26.16 -1.41 12.76
N ALA A 795 -25.36 -0.95 11.80
CA ALA A 795 -25.35 0.46 11.33
C ALA A 795 -26.61 0.84 10.52
N VAL A 796 -27.38 -0.13 10.03
CA VAL A 796 -28.59 0.12 9.21
C VAL A 796 -29.88 -0.33 9.88
N LEU A 797 -29.77 -0.95 11.05
CA LEU A 797 -30.91 -1.37 11.87
C LEU A 797 -31.35 -0.25 12.81
N ASP A 798 -32.62 -0.23 13.15
CA ASP A 798 -33.22 0.78 14.02
C ASP A 798 -33.50 0.24 15.43
N GLY A 799 -33.32 1.07 16.45
CA GLY A 799 -33.81 0.94 17.80
C GLY A 799 -33.59 -0.43 18.45
N GLU A 800 -34.66 -1.11 18.83
CA GLU A 800 -34.66 -2.41 19.53
C GLU A 800 -34.07 -3.54 18.67
N THR A 801 -34.28 -3.51 17.35
CA THR A 801 -33.71 -4.53 16.45
C THR A 801 -32.20 -4.49 16.44
N ALA A 802 -31.60 -3.30 16.42
CA ALA A 802 -30.14 -3.12 16.50
C ALA A 802 -29.59 -3.63 17.84
N GLN A 803 -30.27 -3.30 18.95
CA GLN A 803 -29.87 -3.74 20.29
C GLN A 803 -29.95 -5.27 20.48
N ARG A 804 -30.98 -5.90 19.96
CA ARG A 804 -31.11 -7.37 19.98
C ARG A 804 -30.04 -8.02 19.11
N PHE A 805 -29.85 -7.53 17.90
CA PHE A 805 -28.85 -8.10 16.99
C PHE A 805 -27.41 -7.97 17.52
N ALA A 806 -27.10 -6.90 18.23
CA ALA A 806 -25.80 -6.71 18.87
C ALA A 806 -25.45 -7.79 19.93
N GLN A 807 -26.46 -8.53 20.43
CA GLN A 807 -26.27 -9.62 21.41
C GLN A 807 -26.08 -10.99 20.71
N VAL A 808 -26.27 -11.07 19.39
CA VAL A 808 -26.11 -12.33 18.64
C VAL A 808 -24.64 -12.52 18.28
N PRO A 809 -23.93 -13.53 18.82
CA PRO A 809 -22.55 -13.79 18.44
C PRO A 809 -22.50 -14.34 17.00
N VAL A 810 -21.90 -13.59 16.08
CA VAL A 810 -21.73 -14.03 14.69
C VAL A 810 -20.28 -14.46 14.48
N LEU A 811 -20.06 -15.64 13.90
CA LEU A 811 -18.75 -16.21 13.62
C LEU A 811 -18.63 -16.64 12.16
N ASP A 812 -17.45 -16.51 11.61
CA ASP A 812 -17.11 -17.16 10.33
C ASP A 812 -16.93 -18.66 10.52
N ALA A 813 -17.34 -19.45 9.52
CA ALA A 813 -17.28 -20.92 9.60
C ALA A 813 -15.85 -21.43 9.79
N VAL A 814 -14.85 -20.78 9.17
CA VAL A 814 -13.44 -21.17 9.33
C VAL A 814 -12.96 -20.94 10.76
N THR A 815 -13.29 -19.78 11.34
CA THR A 815 -12.98 -19.45 12.74
C THR A 815 -13.71 -20.38 13.70
N TRP A 816 -14.98 -20.65 13.45
CA TRP A 816 -15.75 -21.57 14.28
C TRP A 816 -15.20 -22.99 14.24
N VAL A 817 -14.89 -23.51 13.05
CA VAL A 817 -14.26 -24.84 12.89
C VAL A 817 -12.91 -24.89 13.61
N ARG A 818 -12.08 -23.87 13.45
CA ARG A 818 -10.77 -23.80 14.12
C ARG A 818 -10.90 -23.88 15.65
N ARG A 819 -11.86 -23.15 16.22
CA ARG A 819 -12.01 -23.01 17.68
C ARG A 819 -12.80 -24.14 18.34
N HIS A 820 -13.85 -24.66 17.70
CA HIS A 820 -14.85 -25.54 18.34
C HIS A 820 -14.89 -26.93 17.74
N VAL A 821 -14.43 -27.16 16.52
CA VAL A 821 -14.56 -28.43 15.81
C VAL A 821 -13.21 -29.14 15.69
N LEU A 822 -12.18 -28.47 15.25
CA LEU A 822 -10.92 -29.08 14.81
C LEU A 822 -10.23 -29.93 15.90
N HIS A 823 -10.24 -29.49 17.15
CA HIS A 823 -9.64 -30.22 18.28
C HIS A 823 -10.44 -31.50 18.69
N ARG A 824 -11.62 -31.71 18.10
CA ARG A 824 -12.47 -32.89 18.34
C ARG A 824 -12.41 -33.88 17.18
N LEU A 825 -11.72 -33.52 16.11
CA LEU A 825 -11.59 -34.37 14.93
C LEU A 825 -10.28 -35.13 14.95
N GLU A 826 -10.33 -36.38 14.52
CA GLU A 826 -9.14 -37.18 14.22
C GLU A 826 -8.94 -37.21 12.70
N VAL A 827 -7.82 -36.65 12.24
CA VAL A 827 -7.44 -36.70 10.83
C VAL A 827 -6.36 -37.77 10.64
N PRO A 828 -6.67 -38.87 9.93
CA PRO A 828 -5.69 -39.93 9.69
C PRO A 828 -4.50 -39.41 8.87
N ALA A 829 -3.29 -39.68 9.32
CA ALA A 829 -2.05 -39.18 8.67
C ALA A 829 -1.90 -39.64 7.21
N GLU A 830 -2.44 -40.78 6.87
CA GLU A 830 -2.48 -41.33 5.51
C GLU A 830 -3.42 -40.61 4.56
N ARG A 831 -4.41 -39.88 5.10
CA ARG A 831 -5.38 -39.08 4.31
C ARG A 831 -4.94 -37.63 4.11
N LEU A 832 -3.92 -37.18 4.86
CA LEU A 832 -3.38 -35.83 4.68
C LEU A 832 -2.88 -35.61 3.25
N LEU A 833 -3.35 -34.53 2.65
CA LEU A 833 -2.86 -34.05 1.36
C LEU A 833 -1.36 -33.70 1.46
N GLY A 834 -0.63 -33.76 0.35
CA GLY A 834 0.77 -33.37 0.29
C GLY A 834 0.92 -31.87 0.39
N ARG A 835 0.45 -31.15 -0.63
CA ARG A 835 0.57 -29.68 -0.72
C ARG A 835 -0.77 -29.05 -1.08
N VAL A 836 -1.13 -27.98 -0.34
CA VAL A 836 -2.34 -27.17 -0.58
C VAL A 836 -1.95 -25.70 -0.77
N VAL A 837 -2.55 -25.06 -1.77
CA VAL A 837 -2.41 -23.60 -2.02
C VAL A 837 -3.66 -22.90 -1.51
N VAL A 838 -3.47 -21.88 -0.67
CA VAL A 838 -4.55 -21.11 -0.02
C VAL A 838 -4.63 -19.72 -0.60
N HIS A 839 -5.82 -19.32 -1.06
CA HIS A 839 -6.16 -17.93 -1.37
C HIS A 839 -6.92 -17.30 -0.20
N PRO A 840 -6.29 -16.41 0.62
CA PRO A 840 -7.01 -15.62 1.61
C PRO A 840 -8.01 -14.65 0.93
N THR A 841 -9.11 -14.35 1.60
CA THR A 841 -10.13 -13.46 1.06
C THR A 841 -10.12 -12.10 1.76
N CYS A 842 -10.65 -11.06 1.09
CA CYS A 842 -10.88 -9.77 1.76
C CYS A 842 -11.78 -9.94 3.00
N GLY A 843 -12.75 -10.85 2.96
CA GLY A 843 -13.62 -11.17 4.12
C GLY A 843 -12.82 -11.75 5.29
N THR A 844 -11.97 -12.77 5.04
CA THR A 844 -11.15 -13.37 6.12
C THR A 844 -10.18 -12.35 6.70
N GLU A 845 -9.67 -11.43 5.90
CA GLU A 845 -8.79 -10.37 6.36
C GLU A 845 -9.52 -9.37 7.26
N HIS A 846 -10.73 -8.93 6.88
CA HIS A 846 -11.54 -8.04 7.73
C HIS A 846 -11.90 -8.67 9.07
N LEU A 847 -12.25 -9.94 9.06
CA LEU A 847 -12.63 -10.71 10.25
C LEU A 847 -11.44 -11.13 11.13
N GLY A 848 -10.19 -10.90 10.68
CA GLY A 848 -9.00 -11.43 11.36
C GLY A 848 -8.89 -12.96 11.32
N ALA A 849 -9.59 -13.61 10.38
CA ALA A 849 -9.72 -15.06 10.26
C ALA A 849 -8.70 -15.69 9.28
N THR A 850 -7.78 -14.91 8.71
CA THR A 850 -6.77 -15.42 7.75
C THR A 850 -5.86 -16.49 8.39
N ALA A 851 -5.46 -16.30 9.64
CA ALA A 851 -4.68 -17.30 10.37
C ALA A 851 -5.48 -18.58 10.66
N ASP A 852 -6.78 -18.46 10.95
CA ASP A 852 -7.67 -19.61 11.14
C ASP A 852 -7.85 -20.39 9.84
N LEU A 853 -7.98 -19.69 8.69
CA LEU A 853 -8.03 -20.32 7.37
C LEU A 853 -6.78 -21.16 7.09
N VAL A 854 -5.61 -20.61 7.35
CA VAL A 854 -4.35 -21.34 7.17
C VAL A 854 -4.27 -22.54 8.12
N ALA A 855 -4.67 -22.38 9.39
CA ALA A 855 -4.66 -23.47 10.37
C ALA A 855 -5.62 -24.60 9.99
N VAL A 856 -6.79 -24.29 9.45
CA VAL A 856 -7.74 -25.30 8.95
C VAL A 856 -7.15 -26.03 7.72
N ALA A 857 -6.48 -25.32 6.82
CA ALA A 857 -5.78 -25.95 5.70
C ALA A 857 -4.61 -26.85 6.17
N GLN A 858 -3.85 -26.43 7.19
CA GLN A 858 -2.77 -27.22 7.80
C GLN A 858 -3.27 -28.51 8.46
N ALA A 859 -4.51 -28.54 8.95
CA ALA A 859 -5.10 -29.75 9.46
C ALA A 859 -5.47 -30.76 8.36
N ALA A 860 -5.56 -30.31 7.11
CA ALA A 860 -5.88 -31.17 5.95
C ALA A 860 -4.65 -31.54 5.11
N ALA A 861 -3.48 -30.90 5.32
CA ALA A 861 -2.32 -31.05 4.43
C ALA A 861 -0.99 -30.99 5.21
N ARG A 862 0.05 -31.63 4.64
CA ARG A 862 1.42 -31.61 5.19
C ARG A 862 2.14 -30.30 4.89
N GLU A 863 1.82 -29.68 3.76
CA GLU A 863 2.41 -28.40 3.32
C GLU A 863 1.29 -27.46 2.88
N VAL A 864 1.29 -26.24 3.43
CA VAL A 864 0.34 -25.18 3.07
C VAL A 864 1.12 -23.97 2.55
N VAL A 865 0.78 -23.54 1.34
CA VAL A 865 1.42 -22.40 0.68
C VAL A 865 0.39 -21.30 0.51
N VAL A 866 0.70 -20.11 1.04
CA VAL A 866 -0.04 -18.88 0.78
C VAL A 866 0.79 -18.04 -0.20
N PRO A 867 0.25 -17.72 -1.41
CA PRO A 867 0.96 -16.85 -2.34
C PRO A 867 1.23 -15.47 -1.73
N THR A 868 2.43 -14.93 -1.93
CA THR A 868 2.78 -13.60 -1.39
C THR A 868 2.07 -12.47 -2.14
N ALA A 869 1.64 -12.73 -3.36
CA ALA A 869 0.90 -11.81 -4.21
C ALA A 869 -0.63 -11.83 -3.99
N TRP A 870 -1.09 -12.57 -2.97
CA TRP A 870 -2.53 -12.62 -2.69
C TRP A 870 -3.14 -11.24 -2.43
N GLY A 871 -4.40 -11.08 -2.77
CA GLY A 871 -5.17 -9.86 -2.55
C GLY A 871 -6.65 -10.10 -2.83
N CYS A 872 -7.46 -9.04 -2.84
CA CYS A 872 -8.85 -9.19 -3.26
C CYS A 872 -8.93 -9.69 -4.71
N CYS A 873 -9.66 -10.78 -4.93
CA CYS A 873 -9.86 -11.37 -6.27
C CYS A 873 -10.67 -10.46 -7.23
N GLY A 874 -11.28 -9.38 -6.74
CA GLY A 874 -12.08 -8.46 -7.55
C GLY A 874 -13.43 -9.02 -7.99
N PHE A 875 -13.79 -10.27 -7.66
CA PHE A 875 -15.06 -10.87 -8.08
C PHE A 875 -16.28 -10.24 -7.38
N ALA A 876 -16.15 -9.96 -6.07
CA ALA A 876 -17.08 -9.13 -5.29
C ALA A 876 -18.57 -9.41 -5.55
N GLY A 877 -19.01 -10.62 -5.30
CA GLY A 877 -20.38 -11.08 -5.58
C GLY A 877 -20.60 -11.35 -7.07
N ASP A 878 -21.39 -10.55 -7.76
CA ASP A 878 -21.62 -10.66 -9.20
C ASP A 878 -20.76 -9.70 -10.04
N ARG A 879 -19.94 -8.85 -9.41
CA ARG A 879 -19.18 -7.82 -10.09
C ARG A 879 -18.13 -8.40 -11.05
N GLY A 880 -17.48 -9.50 -10.70
CA GLY A 880 -16.57 -10.21 -11.59
C GLY A 880 -17.23 -10.87 -12.81
N MET A 881 -18.57 -10.98 -12.81
CA MET A 881 -19.33 -11.34 -13.99
C MET A 881 -19.79 -10.11 -14.79
N LEU A 882 -20.05 -8.98 -14.11
CA LEU A 882 -20.39 -7.72 -14.76
C LEU A 882 -19.15 -7.01 -15.35
N HIS A 883 -18.03 -7.12 -14.67
CA HIS A 883 -16.73 -6.50 -14.99
C HIS A 883 -15.61 -7.55 -14.91
N PRO A 884 -15.53 -8.51 -15.84
CA PRO A 884 -14.54 -9.59 -15.81
C PRO A 884 -13.09 -9.08 -15.88
N GLU A 885 -12.88 -7.90 -16.51
CA GLU A 885 -11.61 -7.19 -16.54
C GLU A 885 -11.08 -6.84 -15.14
N LEU A 886 -11.96 -6.57 -14.19
CA LEU A 886 -11.59 -6.28 -12.80
C LEU A 886 -10.95 -7.51 -12.13
N THR A 887 -11.59 -8.67 -12.25
CA THR A 887 -11.05 -9.94 -11.71
C THR A 887 -9.73 -10.30 -12.38
N ALA A 888 -9.68 -10.22 -13.72
CA ALA A 888 -8.43 -10.51 -14.46
C ALA A 888 -7.26 -9.61 -14.04
N GLY A 889 -7.51 -8.32 -13.86
CA GLY A 889 -6.51 -7.37 -13.39
C GLY A 889 -6.09 -7.60 -11.92
N ALA A 890 -7.06 -7.92 -11.06
CA ALA A 890 -6.84 -8.13 -9.63
C ALA A 890 -5.98 -9.37 -9.33
N THR A 891 -6.26 -10.48 -10.00
CA THR A 891 -5.65 -11.80 -9.73
C THR A 891 -4.36 -12.07 -10.51
N ARG A 892 -3.99 -11.22 -11.44
CA ARG A 892 -2.87 -11.43 -12.38
C ARG A 892 -1.55 -11.84 -11.73
N ASP A 893 -1.16 -11.18 -10.64
CA ASP A 893 0.11 -11.44 -9.98
C ASP A 893 0.06 -12.72 -9.16
N GLU A 894 -1.03 -12.97 -8.48
CA GLU A 894 -1.26 -14.20 -7.72
C GLU A 894 -1.33 -15.41 -8.65
N ALA A 895 -2.03 -15.30 -9.78
CA ALA A 895 -2.10 -16.39 -10.76
C ALA A 895 -0.72 -16.78 -11.31
N ARG A 896 0.17 -15.80 -11.54
CA ARG A 896 1.56 -16.09 -11.94
C ARG A 896 2.33 -16.83 -10.84
N GLU A 897 2.16 -16.41 -9.59
CA GLU A 897 2.83 -17.07 -8.46
C GLU A 897 2.29 -18.48 -8.25
N VAL A 898 0.97 -18.69 -8.37
CA VAL A 898 0.33 -20.03 -8.32
C VAL A 898 0.86 -20.92 -9.44
N ALA A 899 0.98 -20.42 -10.66
CA ALA A 899 1.56 -21.18 -11.78
C ALA A 899 3.03 -21.58 -11.50
N ALA A 900 3.82 -20.71 -10.88
CA ALA A 900 5.19 -21.02 -10.48
C ALA A 900 5.23 -22.07 -9.35
N ILE A 901 4.33 -22.01 -8.37
CA ILE A 901 4.20 -23.02 -7.30
C ILE A 901 3.83 -24.37 -7.91
N ALA A 902 2.87 -24.42 -8.82
CA ALA A 902 2.46 -25.65 -9.51
C ALA A 902 3.59 -26.25 -10.37
N ALA A 903 4.37 -25.40 -11.04
CA ALA A 903 5.54 -25.83 -11.81
C ALA A 903 6.68 -26.40 -10.94
N ALA A 904 6.79 -25.96 -9.68
CA ALA A 904 7.80 -26.42 -8.74
C ALA A 904 7.49 -27.80 -8.12
N GLY A 905 6.24 -28.28 -8.22
CA GLY A 905 5.85 -29.59 -7.73
C GLY A 905 4.34 -29.77 -7.65
N PRO A 906 3.84 -31.01 -7.41
CA PRO A 906 2.41 -31.27 -7.38
C PRO A 906 1.69 -30.50 -6.27
N VAL A 907 0.48 -30.04 -6.59
CA VAL A 907 -0.44 -29.42 -5.66
C VAL A 907 -1.73 -30.25 -5.64
N ASP A 908 -2.13 -30.74 -4.47
CA ASP A 908 -3.28 -31.66 -4.34
C ASP A 908 -4.62 -30.92 -4.27
N ALA A 909 -4.62 -29.69 -3.73
CA ALA A 909 -5.82 -28.86 -3.71
C ALA A 909 -5.49 -27.36 -3.69
N TYR A 910 -6.42 -26.59 -4.25
CA TYR A 910 -6.44 -25.14 -4.20
C TYR A 910 -7.67 -24.71 -3.40
N VAL A 911 -7.49 -23.90 -2.35
CA VAL A 911 -8.59 -23.61 -1.42
C VAL A 911 -8.76 -22.14 -1.11
N SER A 912 -9.99 -21.79 -0.76
CA SER A 912 -10.35 -20.45 -0.25
C SER A 912 -11.48 -20.57 0.79
N ALA A 913 -12.06 -19.45 1.23
CA ALA A 913 -13.13 -19.38 2.23
C ALA A 913 -14.36 -18.61 1.75
N ASN A 914 -14.54 -18.48 0.43
CA ASN A 914 -15.68 -17.75 -0.11
C ASN A 914 -15.94 -18.12 -1.57
N ARG A 915 -17.12 -18.62 -1.89
CA ARG A 915 -17.46 -19.19 -3.21
C ARG A 915 -17.13 -18.26 -4.39
N THR A 916 -17.41 -16.97 -4.27
CA THR A 916 -17.11 -16.02 -5.35
C THR A 916 -15.61 -15.78 -5.54
N CYS A 917 -14.81 -15.93 -4.48
CA CYS A 917 -13.34 -15.89 -4.60
C CYS A 917 -12.81 -17.17 -5.23
N GLU A 918 -13.37 -18.34 -4.89
CA GLU A 918 -13.05 -19.62 -5.53
C GLU A 918 -13.28 -19.54 -7.04
N MET A 919 -14.44 -19.05 -7.48
CA MET A 919 -14.76 -18.83 -8.90
C MET A 919 -13.78 -17.88 -9.57
N GLY A 920 -13.44 -16.76 -8.91
CA GLY A 920 -12.50 -15.77 -9.44
C GLY A 920 -11.09 -16.33 -9.61
N MET A 921 -10.61 -17.11 -8.63
CA MET A 921 -9.30 -17.74 -8.66
C MET A 921 -9.24 -18.91 -9.63
N SER A 922 -10.31 -19.74 -9.70
CA SER A 922 -10.39 -20.83 -10.68
C SER A 922 -10.30 -20.29 -12.12
N ARG A 923 -11.03 -19.20 -12.40
CA ARG A 923 -10.96 -18.50 -13.71
C ARG A 923 -9.56 -17.96 -14.02
N ALA A 924 -8.87 -17.42 -13.01
CA ALA A 924 -7.57 -16.77 -13.19
C ALA A 924 -6.40 -17.76 -13.33
N THR A 925 -6.48 -18.91 -12.67
CA THR A 925 -5.39 -19.88 -12.55
C THR A 925 -5.57 -21.13 -13.39
N GLU A 926 -6.78 -21.35 -13.91
CA GLU A 926 -7.21 -22.59 -14.57
C GLU A 926 -7.15 -23.84 -13.64
N HIS A 927 -7.10 -23.61 -12.32
CA HIS A 927 -7.16 -24.64 -11.28
C HIS A 927 -8.48 -24.54 -10.52
N ASP A 928 -9.06 -25.69 -10.13
CA ASP A 928 -10.32 -25.73 -9.38
C ASP A 928 -10.09 -25.31 -7.91
N TYR A 929 -10.46 -24.10 -7.56
CA TYR A 929 -10.48 -23.62 -6.18
C TYR A 929 -11.75 -24.06 -5.49
N ARG A 930 -11.60 -24.66 -4.30
CA ARG A 930 -12.68 -25.20 -3.50
C ARG A 930 -12.69 -24.58 -2.12
N HIS A 931 -13.80 -24.71 -1.41
CA HIS A 931 -13.82 -24.25 -0.02
C HIS A 931 -12.93 -25.13 0.86
N VAL A 932 -12.15 -24.50 1.77
CA VAL A 932 -11.23 -25.23 2.67
C VAL A 932 -11.94 -26.29 3.53
N LEU A 933 -13.22 -26.04 3.91
CA LEU A 933 -14.01 -26.96 4.69
C LEU A 933 -14.45 -28.22 3.89
N ASP A 934 -14.61 -28.12 2.56
CA ASP A 934 -14.88 -29.28 1.72
C ASP A 934 -13.68 -30.22 1.71
N VAL A 935 -12.49 -29.64 1.56
CA VAL A 935 -11.22 -30.40 1.57
C VAL A 935 -10.98 -31.03 2.95
N LEU A 936 -11.22 -30.29 4.06
CA LEU A 936 -11.10 -30.85 5.39
C LEU A 936 -12.09 -31.99 5.63
N ALA A 937 -13.34 -31.85 5.20
CA ALA A 937 -14.36 -32.90 5.37
C ALA A 937 -14.00 -34.19 4.61
N GLU A 938 -13.39 -34.09 3.43
CA GLU A 938 -12.89 -35.23 2.66
C GLU A 938 -11.75 -35.99 3.33
N VAL A 939 -10.85 -35.29 4.03
CA VAL A 939 -9.75 -35.93 4.75
C VAL A 939 -10.20 -36.55 6.09
N VAL A 940 -11.20 -35.96 6.73
CA VAL A 940 -11.78 -36.51 7.97
C VAL A 940 -12.57 -37.76 7.68
N GLY A 941 -13.29 -37.85 6.55
CA GLY A 941 -14.04 -39.00 6.10
C GLY A 941 -15.51 -38.88 6.36
#